data_c663c4a06ffc0f642e7f5fc8f54208bb
#
_entry.id   c663c4a06ffc0f642e7f5fc8f54208bb
#
_cell.length_a   1.000
_cell.length_b   1.000
_cell.length_c   1.000
_cell.angle_alpha   90.00
_cell.angle_beta   90.00
_cell.angle_gamma   90.00
#
_symmetry.space_group_name_H-M   'P 1'
#
loop_
_entity.id
_entity.type
_entity.pdbx_description
1 polymer ?
#
loop_
_entity_poly.entity_id
_entity_poly.type
_entity_poly.pdbx_seq_one_letter_code
_entity_poly.pdbx_strand_id
1 'polypeptide(L)'
;MMQYYKANLCVEASWLVESGVMTESNYRNLSSRHDIRVVRRGCRGVAALVDYESLPGRFKESIVRLLGNPYDYVKENALVRYVSPSPEAADYFDSYLVDGVRHLPQETIRRYHAEACILDGIGRLISERRGKASALGHRKAKLWDDLTEMVSLLDNVRWPHSLPTNARSLERKYKAYVKGGYESLVHGGYRNSNASKTAEDCDYAAMLSLVSDPRNLSDAQVARLYSAGHEPVSAKTVGNFRAVHEQEIFASRHGATRFRAERSMTVKRSAPTAPLYLWTLDGWDAELLYQKTTTDKKGHSVTTYHNRVKLEVILDACTKYPIGFAIGDTESPELVRAALRNAINHTRELFGARFKPAQIQMDHAGYKTLESTYRQTAKYVTPAAVRNAKAKIIEPWFRSFNDRYCHLQTNWSGYGLTANKDRQPNTEYINKFRHSFPDRDGVVAQLTKFINAERARLHDEFLQKWNDMPVENRFPMTDEQYLLAYGTRTEHTYLLRNTGIKITLPKSGGRTLDFDCFSHEFRRHASVRWTVIYDPDDTSVALAVNEDETLRFALEEKHVQPMALIERTEGDAAHLQRVRDFNHAEEQRIADTFAAIDTTDPLRIGGDTATLPMSPELEVLSKLLIVDSDGQHKAQKDKARLLAEATETADVDVSELY
;
A
#
# COMPACT_ATOMS: atom_id res chain seq x y z
N MET A 1 21.30 -55.15 -37.30
CA MET A 1 20.24 -55.01 -38.25
C MET A 1 19.53 -53.67 -37.99
N MET A 2 18.33 -53.38 -38.50
CA MET A 2 17.64 -52.08 -38.17
C MET A 2 16.72 -52.22 -36.97
N GLN A 3 16.69 -51.22 -36.12
CA GLN A 3 15.86 -51.16 -34.91
C GLN A 3 15.65 -49.73 -34.45
N TYR A 4 14.53 -49.45 -33.75
CA TYR A 4 14.37 -48.18 -33.07
C TYR A 4 15.12 -48.18 -31.73
N TYR A 5 15.87 -47.08 -31.47
CA TYR A 5 16.51 -46.84 -30.20
C TYR A 5 16.35 -45.38 -29.81
N LYS A 6 15.68 -45.12 -28.68
CA LYS A 6 15.35 -43.77 -28.20
C LYS A 6 14.72 -42.86 -29.26
N ALA A 7 13.67 -43.37 -29.91
CA ALA A 7 12.92 -42.71 -30.99
C ALA A 7 13.68 -42.49 -32.32
N ASN A 8 14.96 -42.87 -32.43
CA ASN A 8 15.70 -42.83 -33.70
C ASN A 8 15.69 -44.20 -34.37
N LEU A 9 15.46 -44.20 -35.67
CA LEU A 9 15.68 -45.40 -36.46
C LEU A 9 17.18 -45.61 -36.61
N CYS A 10 17.68 -46.74 -36.11
CA CYS A 10 19.10 -47.02 -36.02
C CYS A 10 19.48 -48.27 -36.80
N VAL A 11 20.71 -48.27 -37.28
CA VAL A 11 21.32 -49.43 -37.95
C VAL A 11 22.50 -49.90 -37.11
N GLU A 12 22.69 -51.22 -36.98
CA GLU A 12 23.88 -51.78 -36.32
C GLU A 12 25.13 -51.53 -37.17
N ALA A 13 26.17 -51.01 -36.53
CA ALA A 13 27.42 -50.71 -37.18
C ALA A 13 28.11 -51.98 -37.78
N SER A 14 27.99 -53.10 -37.06
CA SER A 14 28.47 -54.41 -37.57
C SER A 14 27.77 -54.81 -38.86
N TRP A 15 26.42 -54.62 -38.89
CA TRP A 15 25.66 -54.98 -40.10
C TRP A 15 26.00 -54.06 -41.27
N LEU A 16 26.23 -52.74 -41.07
CA LEU A 16 26.65 -51.84 -42.13
C LEU A 16 27.96 -52.28 -42.81
N VAL A 17 28.88 -52.87 -42.06
CA VAL A 17 30.15 -53.40 -42.58
C VAL A 17 29.98 -54.77 -43.22
N GLU A 18 29.27 -55.68 -42.56
CA GLU A 18 29.07 -57.05 -43.01
C GLU A 18 28.18 -57.13 -44.28
N SER A 19 27.24 -56.21 -44.43
CA SER A 19 26.38 -56.10 -45.63
C SER A 19 27.06 -55.36 -46.80
N GLY A 20 28.27 -54.86 -46.62
CA GLY A 20 28.99 -54.13 -47.64
C GLY A 20 28.50 -52.74 -47.95
N VAL A 21 27.59 -52.18 -47.11
CA VAL A 21 27.06 -50.82 -47.24
C VAL A 21 28.18 -49.82 -47.07
N MET A 22 29.08 -50.07 -46.11
CA MET A 22 30.29 -49.26 -45.93
C MET A 22 31.47 -50.12 -45.45
N THR A 23 32.69 -49.67 -45.69
CA THR A 23 33.89 -50.31 -45.15
C THR A 23 34.09 -49.92 -43.68
N GLU A 24 34.75 -50.80 -42.91
CA GLU A 24 35.07 -50.51 -41.51
C GLU A 24 35.90 -49.20 -41.37
N SER A 25 36.79 -48.94 -42.31
CA SER A 25 37.57 -47.71 -42.36
C SER A 25 36.69 -46.47 -42.54
N ASN A 26 35.68 -46.55 -43.42
CA ASN A 26 34.66 -45.46 -43.60
C ASN A 26 33.84 -45.26 -42.33
N TYR A 27 33.39 -46.30 -41.67
CA TYR A 27 32.66 -46.23 -40.43
C TYR A 27 33.48 -45.51 -39.34
N ARG A 28 34.72 -45.91 -39.15
CA ARG A 28 35.64 -45.32 -38.17
C ARG A 28 35.92 -43.85 -38.46
N ASN A 29 36.16 -43.48 -39.70
CA ASN A 29 36.42 -42.11 -40.13
C ASN A 29 35.20 -41.20 -39.96
N LEU A 30 34.02 -41.64 -40.38
CA LEU A 30 32.78 -40.88 -40.24
C LEU A 30 32.35 -40.75 -38.78
N SER A 31 32.53 -41.80 -37.97
CA SER A 31 32.23 -41.76 -36.54
C SER A 31 33.20 -40.83 -35.75
N SER A 32 34.49 -40.86 -36.07
CA SER A 32 35.51 -40.01 -35.42
C SER A 32 35.37 -38.52 -35.76
N ARG A 33 34.90 -38.23 -37.00
CA ARG A 33 34.59 -36.85 -37.45
C ARG A 33 33.23 -36.33 -37.05
N HIS A 34 32.42 -37.17 -36.34
CA HIS A 34 31.02 -36.87 -36.00
C HIS A 34 30.10 -36.65 -37.23
N ASP A 35 30.51 -37.09 -38.42
CA ASP A 35 29.70 -37.02 -39.64
C ASP A 35 28.51 -37.98 -39.60
N ILE A 36 28.56 -39.00 -38.76
CA ILE A 36 27.44 -39.90 -38.42
C ILE A 36 27.22 -39.93 -36.92
N ARG A 37 25.96 -39.99 -36.52
CA ARG A 37 25.59 -40.00 -35.11
C ARG A 37 25.54 -41.44 -34.58
N VAL A 38 26.50 -41.81 -33.73
CA VAL A 38 26.46 -43.07 -33.00
C VAL A 38 25.63 -42.90 -31.73
N VAL A 39 24.40 -43.41 -31.75
CA VAL A 39 23.40 -43.28 -30.67
C VAL A 39 23.73 -44.20 -29.47
N ARG A 40 24.31 -45.36 -29.74
CA ARG A 40 24.79 -46.32 -28.75
C ARG A 40 26.20 -46.80 -29.14
N ARG A 41 27.16 -46.66 -28.29
CA ARG A 41 28.50 -47.23 -28.49
C ARG A 41 28.47 -48.74 -28.29
N GLY A 42 29.23 -49.46 -29.07
CA GLY A 42 29.39 -50.90 -28.91
C GLY A 42 30.20 -51.25 -27.64
N CYS A 43 29.84 -52.33 -26.98
CA CYS A 43 30.57 -52.93 -25.88
C CYS A 43 30.48 -54.47 -26.01
N ARG A 44 31.18 -55.20 -25.13
CA ARG A 44 31.28 -56.67 -25.23
C ARG A 44 29.88 -57.35 -25.32
N GLY A 45 29.54 -57.90 -26.46
CA GLY A 45 28.23 -58.52 -26.73
C GLY A 45 27.10 -57.60 -27.15
N VAL A 46 27.36 -56.29 -27.32
CA VAL A 46 26.35 -55.32 -27.75
C VAL A 46 26.88 -54.53 -28.94
N ALA A 47 26.13 -54.57 -30.06
CA ALA A 47 26.46 -53.84 -31.28
C ALA A 47 26.31 -52.32 -31.11
N ALA A 48 27.20 -51.53 -31.72
CA ALA A 48 27.04 -50.11 -31.85
C ALA A 48 25.83 -49.77 -32.77
N LEU A 49 25.08 -48.73 -32.43
CA LEU A 49 23.92 -48.27 -33.20
C LEU A 49 24.19 -46.88 -33.76
N VAL A 50 23.99 -46.77 -35.08
CA VAL A 50 24.12 -45.52 -35.85
C VAL A 50 22.75 -45.03 -36.25
N ASP A 51 22.49 -43.76 -36.02
CA ASP A 51 21.24 -43.12 -36.45
C ASP A 51 21.15 -43.15 -37.99
N TYR A 52 20.09 -43.78 -38.48
CA TYR A 52 19.85 -43.91 -39.94
C TYR A 52 19.77 -42.53 -40.61
N GLU A 53 19.12 -41.56 -39.98
CA GLU A 53 18.98 -40.24 -40.56
C GLU A 53 20.29 -39.45 -40.64
N SER A 54 21.26 -39.77 -39.81
CA SER A 54 22.59 -39.16 -39.84
C SER A 54 23.48 -39.75 -40.94
N LEU A 55 23.09 -40.88 -41.58
CA LEU A 55 23.91 -41.48 -42.63
C LEU A 55 23.92 -40.62 -43.91
N PRO A 56 25.08 -40.47 -44.58
CA PRO A 56 25.15 -39.85 -45.92
C PRO A 56 24.24 -40.55 -46.94
N GLY A 57 23.67 -39.79 -47.88
CA GLY A 57 22.66 -40.27 -48.84
C GLY A 57 23.07 -41.56 -49.56
N ARG A 58 24.34 -41.66 -50.00
CA ARG A 58 24.90 -42.87 -50.68
C ARG A 58 24.74 -44.17 -49.88
N PHE A 59 24.83 -44.10 -48.56
CA PHE A 59 24.68 -45.25 -47.70
C PHE A 59 23.20 -45.54 -47.42
N LYS A 60 22.37 -44.50 -47.31
CA LYS A 60 20.92 -44.66 -47.23
C LYS A 60 20.37 -45.35 -48.48
N GLU A 61 20.78 -44.92 -49.66
CA GLU A 61 20.40 -45.56 -50.91
C GLU A 61 20.83 -47.04 -50.99
N SER A 62 22.03 -47.36 -50.52
CA SER A 62 22.50 -48.74 -50.45
C SER A 62 21.67 -49.58 -49.47
N ILE A 63 21.29 -49.05 -48.33
CA ILE A 63 20.41 -49.70 -47.37
C ILE A 63 19.02 -49.94 -47.96
N VAL A 64 18.44 -48.92 -48.64
CA VAL A 64 17.13 -49.04 -49.31
C VAL A 64 17.17 -50.10 -50.40
N ARG A 65 18.27 -50.18 -51.14
CA ARG A 65 18.46 -51.21 -52.20
C ARG A 65 18.51 -52.63 -51.64
N LEU A 66 19.09 -52.82 -50.46
CA LEU A 66 19.26 -54.14 -49.82
C LEU A 66 18.03 -54.58 -49.01
N LEU A 67 17.35 -53.68 -48.37
CA LEU A 67 16.31 -53.98 -47.39
C LEU A 67 14.91 -53.49 -47.80
N GLY A 68 14.79 -52.70 -48.86
CA GLY A 68 13.59 -51.96 -49.15
C GLY A 68 13.44 -50.75 -48.31
N ASN A 69 12.22 -50.30 -48.06
CA ASN A 69 11.99 -49.14 -47.20
C ASN A 69 12.43 -49.46 -45.75
N PRO A 70 13.45 -48.77 -45.24
CA PRO A 70 13.99 -49.03 -43.89
C PRO A 70 12.99 -48.92 -42.75
N TYR A 71 11.98 -48.11 -42.94
CA TYR A 71 10.91 -47.91 -41.95
C TYR A 71 9.95 -49.10 -41.86
N ASP A 72 9.80 -49.85 -42.95
CA ASP A 72 8.93 -51.05 -43.00
C ASP A 72 9.65 -52.31 -42.51
N TYR A 73 10.99 -52.25 -42.45
CA TYR A 73 11.81 -53.43 -42.07
C TYR A 73 11.91 -53.67 -40.56
N VAL A 74 11.36 -52.77 -39.75
CA VAL A 74 11.40 -52.93 -38.30
C VAL A 74 10.48 -54.09 -37.90
N LYS A 75 11.06 -55.11 -37.21
CA LYS A 75 10.30 -56.21 -36.59
C LYS A 75 9.15 -55.60 -35.76
N GLU A 76 7.92 -55.92 -36.11
CA GLU A 76 6.74 -55.55 -35.31
C GLU A 76 6.93 -56.04 -33.87
N ASN A 77 7.09 -55.10 -32.94
CA ASN A 77 7.14 -55.46 -31.54
C ASN A 77 5.75 -55.90 -31.08
N ALA A 78 5.57 -57.20 -30.92
CA ALA A 78 4.26 -57.79 -30.57
C ALA A 78 3.68 -57.21 -29.28
N LEU A 79 4.55 -56.76 -28.34
CA LEU A 79 4.12 -56.17 -27.08
C LEU A 79 3.38 -54.82 -27.28
N VAL A 80 3.73 -54.04 -28.33
CA VAL A 80 3.07 -52.77 -28.64
C VAL A 80 1.57 -52.88 -28.77
N ARG A 81 1.09 -54.03 -29.31
CA ARG A 81 -0.35 -54.29 -29.47
C ARG A 81 -1.12 -54.49 -28.16
N TYR A 82 -0.42 -54.85 -27.09
CA TYR A 82 -1.01 -55.17 -25.78
C TYR A 82 -0.80 -54.05 -24.75
N VAL A 83 0.09 -53.08 -25.00
CA VAL A 83 0.29 -51.93 -24.14
C VAL A 83 -0.72 -50.85 -24.51
N SER A 84 -1.62 -50.59 -23.62
CA SER A 84 -2.64 -49.52 -23.75
C SER A 84 -2.66 -48.64 -22.48
N PRO A 85 -2.99 -47.36 -22.58
CA PRO A 85 -3.17 -46.52 -21.42
C PRO A 85 -4.21 -47.10 -20.47
N SER A 86 -3.94 -47.08 -19.16
CA SER A 86 -4.85 -47.50 -18.11
C SER A 86 -5.30 -46.26 -17.33
N PRO A 87 -6.58 -45.84 -17.44
CA PRO A 87 -7.11 -44.78 -16.64
C PRO A 87 -6.99 -45.05 -15.14
N GLU A 88 -7.25 -46.30 -14.73
CA GLU A 88 -7.17 -46.71 -13.31
C GLU A 88 -5.76 -46.54 -12.74
N ALA A 89 -4.72 -46.90 -13.51
CA ALA A 89 -3.34 -46.70 -13.11
C ALA A 89 -2.98 -45.21 -13.06
N ALA A 90 -3.50 -44.40 -13.99
CA ALA A 90 -3.30 -42.97 -13.99
C ALA A 90 -3.89 -42.33 -12.73
N ASP A 91 -5.17 -42.61 -12.45
CA ASP A 91 -5.88 -42.10 -11.29
C ASP A 91 -5.23 -42.53 -9.97
N TYR A 92 -4.74 -43.77 -9.89
CA TYR A 92 -4.04 -44.29 -8.72
C TYR A 92 -2.77 -43.49 -8.42
N PHE A 93 -1.89 -43.28 -9.40
CA PHE A 93 -0.63 -42.62 -9.18
C PHE A 93 -0.78 -41.09 -9.03
N ASP A 94 -1.79 -40.50 -9.66
CA ASP A 94 -2.08 -39.06 -9.52
C ASP A 94 -2.67 -38.77 -8.14
N SER A 95 -3.50 -39.65 -7.61
CA SER A 95 -4.06 -39.52 -6.26
C SER A 95 -3.15 -40.04 -5.15
N TYR A 96 -2.02 -40.68 -5.45
CA TYR A 96 -1.14 -41.27 -4.45
C TYR A 96 -0.45 -40.22 -3.59
N LEU A 97 -0.64 -40.31 -2.28
CA LEU A 97 -0.01 -39.43 -1.29
C LEU A 97 1.13 -40.15 -0.57
N VAL A 98 2.33 -39.62 -0.65
CA VAL A 98 3.57 -40.19 -0.07
C VAL A 98 3.48 -40.25 1.46
N ASP A 99 2.96 -39.18 2.07
CA ASP A 99 2.87 -38.97 3.51
C ASP A 99 1.51 -38.40 3.95
N GLY A 100 0.47 -38.67 3.19
CA GLY A 100 -0.88 -38.14 3.40
C GLY A 100 -1.07 -36.70 2.88
N VAL A 101 -0.03 -36.04 2.40
CA VAL A 101 -0.08 -34.64 1.93
C VAL A 101 0.60 -34.46 0.58
N ARG A 102 1.78 -35.03 0.38
CA ARG A 102 2.59 -34.79 -0.83
C ARG A 102 2.28 -35.80 -1.93
N HIS A 103 2.01 -35.31 -3.11
CA HIS A 103 1.90 -36.16 -4.33
C HIS A 103 3.29 -36.60 -4.82
N LEU A 104 3.32 -37.62 -5.63
CA LEU A 104 4.51 -38.01 -6.38
C LEU A 104 4.89 -36.93 -7.41
N PRO A 105 6.20 -36.75 -7.72
CA PRO A 105 6.60 -35.89 -8.83
C PRO A 105 5.98 -36.33 -10.15
N GLN A 106 5.55 -35.38 -10.99
CA GLN A 106 4.84 -35.65 -12.26
C GLN A 106 5.61 -36.58 -13.20
N GLU A 107 6.93 -36.45 -13.26
CA GLU A 107 7.79 -37.36 -14.03
C GLU A 107 7.75 -38.81 -13.49
N THR A 108 7.68 -38.94 -12.17
CA THR A 108 7.55 -40.25 -11.51
C THR A 108 6.18 -40.87 -11.74
N ILE A 109 5.11 -40.08 -11.69
CA ILE A 109 3.74 -40.50 -12.02
C ILE A 109 3.69 -41.05 -13.44
N ARG A 110 4.21 -40.28 -14.41
CA ARG A 110 4.25 -40.71 -15.83
C ARG A 110 5.02 -42.00 -15.99
N ARG A 111 6.15 -42.15 -15.30
CA ARG A 111 6.96 -43.36 -15.36
C ARG A 111 6.25 -44.60 -14.77
N TYR A 112 5.66 -44.46 -13.59
CA TYR A 112 4.95 -45.55 -12.92
C TYR A 112 3.68 -45.94 -13.68
N HIS A 113 2.94 -44.99 -14.23
CA HIS A 113 1.82 -45.25 -15.12
C HIS A 113 2.26 -46.04 -16.35
N ALA A 114 3.33 -45.63 -17.02
CA ALA A 114 3.86 -46.35 -18.18
C ALA A 114 4.34 -47.75 -17.80
N GLU A 115 5.04 -47.92 -16.67
CA GLU A 115 5.48 -49.25 -16.16
C GLU A 115 4.28 -50.15 -15.87
N ALA A 116 3.20 -49.63 -15.26
CA ALA A 116 1.98 -50.37 -15.04
C ALA A 116 1.35 -50.86 -16.37
N CYS A 117 1.17 -49.93 -17.33
CA CYS A 117 0.63 -50.26 -18.64
C CYS A 117 1.44 -51.30 -19.39
N ILE A 118 2.79 -51.23 -19.30
CA ILE A 118 3.70 -52.22 -19.91
C ILE A 118 3.55 -53.58 -19.21
N LEU A 119 3.50 -53.64 -17.89
CA LEU A 119 3.37 -54.88 -17.13
C LEU A 119 2.00 -55.54 -17.35
N ASP A 120 0.93 -54.75 -17.47
CA ASP A 120 -0.40 -55.24 -17.85
C ASP A 120 -0.38 -55.80 -19.27
N GLY A 121 0.29 -55.11 -20.21
CA GLY A 121 0.52 -55.58 -21.57
C GLY A 121 1.27 -56.92 -21.62
N ILE A 122 2.31 -57.05 -20.78
CA ILE A 122 3.04 -58.33 -20.61
C ILE A 122 2.10 -59.42 -20.11
N GLY A 123 1.23 -59.12 -19.14
CA GLY A 123 0.24 -60.07 -18.61
C GLY A 123 -0.72 -60.56 -19.68
N ARG A 124 -1.26 -59.66 -20.50
CA ARG A 124 -2.16 -60.01 -21.64
C ARG A 124 -1.44 -60.88 -22.68
N LEU A 125 -0.21 -60.49 -23.06
CA LEU A 125 0.58 -61.27 -24.02
C LEU A 125 0.94 -62.66 -23.49
N ILE A 126 1.30 -62.77 -22.19
CA ILE A 126 1.56 -64.12 -21.57
C ILE A 126 0.32 -64.96 -21.57
N SER A 127 -0.85 -64.39 -21.24
CA SER A 127 -2.14 -65.15 -21.23
C SER A 127 -2.52 -65.65 -22.60
N GLU A 128 -2.36 -64.88 -23.66
CA GLU A 128 -2.62 -65.28 -25.03
C GLU A 128 -1.64 -66.35 -25.54
N ARG A 129 -0.32 -66.11 -25.25
CA ARG A 129 0.70 -67.12 -25.61
C ARG A 129 0.53 -68.45 -24.86
N ARG A 130 0.07 -68.44 -23.60
CA ARG A 130 -0.27 -69.65 -22.85
C ARG A 130 -1.45 -70.41 -23.49
N GLY A 131 -2.48 -69.68 -23.87
CA GLY A 131 -3.62 -70.27 -24.60
C GLY A 131 -3.19 -70.92 -25.89
N LYS A 132 -2.37 -70.19 -26.69
CA LYS A 132 -1.84 -70.73 -27.97
C LYS A 132 -0.85 -71.93 -27.79
N ALA A 133 0.04 -71.82 -26.82
CA ALA A 133 1.03 -72.87 -26.52
C ALA A 133 0.36 -74.11 -25.94
N SER A 134 -0.67 -73.97 -25.13
CA SER A 134 -1.48 -75.06 -24.63
C SER A 134 -2.19 -75.78 -25.77
N ALA A 135 -2.67 -75.06 -26.79
CA ALA A 135 -3.33 -75.64 -27.98
C ALA A 135 -2.35 -76.26 -28.93
N LEU A 136 -1.08 -75.91 -28.97
CA LEU A 136 -0.04 -76.35 -29.91
C LEU A 136 1.01 -77.33 -29.33
N GLY A 137 0.98 -77.61 -28.02
CA GLY A 137 1.87 -78.58 -27.37
C GLY A 137 3.36 -78.16 -27.26
N HIS A 138 3.68 -76.87 -27.43
CA HIS A 138 5.09 -76.37 -27.42
C HIS A 138 5.62 -76.00 -26.02
N ARG A 139 6.91 -76.39 -25.77
CA ARG A 139 7.65 -76.01 -24.52
C ARG A 139 8.02 -74.56 -24.47
N LYS A 140 7.90 -73.97 -23.27
CA LYS A 140 8.17 -72.55 -22.91
C LYS A 140 9.67 -72.22 -22.78
N ALA A 141 10.48 -72.31 -23.82
CA ALA A 141 11.85 -71.90 -23.76
C ALA A 141 11.97 -70.38 -24.12
N LYS A 142 12.63 -69.63 -23.29
CA LYS A 142 13.03 -68.19 -23.48
C LYS A 142 11.93 -67.08 -23.43
N LEU A 143 10.79 -67.33 -22.81
CA LEU A 143 9.71 -66.29 -22.74
C LEU A 143 10.18 -64.98 -22.17
N TRP A 144 10.91 -65.00 -21.09
CA TRP A 144 11.36 -63.77 -20.42
C TRP A 144 12.50 -63.06 -21.16
N ASP A 145 13.32 -63.78 -21.91
CA ASP A 145 14.33 -63.15 -22.77
C ASP A 145 13.65 -62.40 -23.93
N ASP A 146 12.66 -63.00 -24.56
CA ASP A 146 11.87 -62.37 -25.62
C ASP A 146 11.10 -61.13 -25.08
N LEU A 147 10.46 -61.23 -23.91
CA LEU A 147 9.75 -60.12 -23.29
C LEU A 147 10.67 -58.95 -22.93
N THR A 148 11.87 -59.24 -22.45
CA THR A 148 12.86 -58.23 -22.12
C THR A 148 13.35 -57.48 -23.34
N GLU A 149 13.57 -58.22 -24.46
CA GLU A 149 13.89 -57.61 -25.74
C GLU A 149 12.75 -56.72 -26.23
N MET A 150 11.49 -57.19 -26.17
CA MET A 150 10.31 -56.44 -26.56
C MET A 150 10.13 -55.14 -25.71
N VAL A 151 10.34 -55.20 -24.41
CA VAL A 151 10.31 -54.01 -23.51
C VAL A 151 11.39 -53.01 -23.88
N SER A 152 12.61 -53.49 -24.19
CA SER A 152 13.72 -52.62 -24.59
C SER A 152 13.49 -51.88 -25.92
N LEU A 153 12.63 -52.45 -26.77
CA LEU A 153 12.24 -51.89 -28.08
C LEU A 153 11.03 -50.97 -28.02
N LEU A 154 10.41 -50.77 -26.85
CA LEU A 154 9.31 -49.81 -26.71
C LEU A 154 9.80 -48.37 -26.86
N ASP A 155 8.98 -47.52 -27.44
CA ASP A 155 9.22 -46.10 -27.55
C ASP A 155 9.20 -45.45 -26.14
N ASN A 156 10.38 -45.09 -25.66
CA ASN A 156 10.56 -44.50 -24.32
C ASN A 156 10.03 -43.05 -24.20
N VAL A 157 9.70 -42.39 -25.31
CA VAL A 157 9.02 -41.07 -25.28
C VAL A 157 7.53 -41.27 -24.97
N ARG A 158 6.91 -42.23 -25.62
CA ARG A 158 5.49 -42.59 -25.40
C ARG A 158 5.28 -43.36 -24.09
N TRP A 159 6.22 -44.26 -23.76
CA TRP A 159 6.15 -45.11 -22.59
C TRP A 159 7.44 -44.99 -21.77
N PRO A 160 7.60 -43.88 -21.02
CA PRO A 160 8.78 -43.65 -20.20
C PRO A 160 8.82 -44.67 -19.05
N HIS A 161 9.82 -45.56 -19.05
CA HIS A 161 9.96 -46.59 -18.03
C HIS A 161 11.41 -46.85 -17.63
N SER A 162 11.59 -47.42 -16.45
CA SER A 162 12.85 -47.90 -15.92
C SER A 162 12.83 -49.39 -15.61
N LEU A 163 12.00 -50.14 -16.35
CA LEU A 163 11.90 -51.60 -16.19
C LEU A 163 13.25 -52.29 -16.46
N PRO A 164 13.54 -53.39 -15.76
CA PRO A 164 14.81 -54.09 -15.89
C PRO A 164 15.05 -54.61 -17.30
N THR A 165 16.29 -54.51 -17.78
CA THR A 165 16.78 -55.04 -19.07
C THR A 165 17.31 -56.45 -18.96
N ASN A 166 17.11 -57.13 -17.84
CA ASN A 166 17.50 -58.53 -17.59
C ASN A 166 16.24 -59.36 -17.34
N ALA A 167 16.13 -60.50 -18.03
CA ALA A 167 14.95 -61.39 -18.01
C ALA A 167 14.54 -61.82 -16.59
N ARG A 168 15.46 -62.23 -15.77
CA ARG A 168 15.22 -62.66 -14.37
C ARG A 168 14.71 -61.49 -13.48
N SER A 169 15.25 -60.33 -13.70
CA SER A 169 14.84 -59.12 -12.94
C SER A 169 13.47 -58.61 -13.41
N LEU A 170 13.17 -58.66 -14.71
CA LEU A 170 11.86 -58.31 -15.26
C LEU A 170 10.79 -59.27 -14.75
N GLU A 171 11.09 -60.58 -14.78
CA GLU A 171 10.18 -61.63 -14.24
C GLU A 171 9.85 -61.36 -12.76
N ARG A 172 10.87 -61.06 -11.95
CA ARG A 172 10.68 -60.74 -10.53
C ARG A 172 9.81 -59.50 -10.35
N LYS A 173 10.08 -58.44 -11.12
CA LYS A 173 9.29 -57.20 -11.07
C LYS A 173 7.82 -57.44 -11.48
N TYR A 174 7.60 -58.22 -12.54
CA TYR A 174 6.27 -58.60 -12.99
C TYR A 174 5.51 -59.40 -11.91
N LYS A 175 6.16 -60.41 -11.32
CA LYS A 175 5.54 -61.23 -10.25
C LYS A 175 5.18 -60.35 -9.02
N ALA A 176 6.05 -59.38 -8.67
CA ALA A 176 5.77 -58.45 -7.60
C ALA A 176 4.56 -57.55 -7.92
N TYR A 177 4.49 -57.12 -9.18
CA TYR A 177 3.36 -56.30 -9.66
C TYR A 177 2.03 -57.08 -9.65
N VAL A 178 2.03 -58.30 -10.12
CA VAL A 178 0.82 -59.17 -10.10
C VAL A 178 0.34 -59.44 -8.68
N LYS A 179 1.27 -59.53 -7.70
CA LYS A 179 0.93 -59.78 -6.28
C LYS A 179 0.51 -58.52 -5.55
N GLY A 180 1.18 -57.41 -5.80
CA GLY A 180 1.05 -56.17 -5.00
C GLY A 180 0.39 -55.01 -5.75
N GLY A 181 -0.06 -55.23 -6.99
CA GLY A 181 -0.68 -54.16 -7.79
C GLY A 181 0.21 -52.94 -8.02
N TYR A 182 -0.41 -51.79 -8.25
CA TYR A 182 0.24 -50.53 -8.52
C TYR A 182 1.18 -50.11 -7.38
N GLU A 183 0.84 -50.41 -6.14
CA GLU A 183 1.63 -50.07 -4.99
C GLU A 183 3.06 -50.68 -5.04
N SER A 184 3.22 -51.87 -5.66
CA SER A 184 4.51 -52.52 -5.82
C SER A 184 5.50 -51.74 -6.70
N LEU A 185 5.02 -50.82 -7.52
CA LEU A 185 5.83 -49.95 -8.38
C LEU A 185 6.37 -48.74 -7.65
N VAL A 186 5.70 -48.31 -6.58
CA VAL A 186 6.15 -47.14 -5.78
C VAL A 186 7.45 -47.52 -5.06
N HIS A 187 8.50 -46.72 -5.33
CA HIS A 187 9.83 -46.96 -4.73
C HIS A 187 9.78 -46.88 -3.22
N GLY A 188 10.49 -47.78 -2.52
CA GLY A 188 10.53 -47.82 -1.06
C GLY A 188 11.02 -46.54 -0.38
N GLY A 189 11.75 -45.70 -1.08
CA GLY A 189 12.14 -44.39 -0.61
C GLY A 189 10.98 -43.42 -0.38
N TYR A 190 9.85 -43.63 -1.05
CA TYR A 190 8.60 -42.92 -0.82
C TYR A 190 7.74 -43.51 0.32
N ARG A 191 8.15 -44.67 0.85
CA ARG A 191 7.49 -45.37 1.95
C ARG A 191 8.37 -45.40 3.20
N ASN A 192 9.37 -44.52 3.28
CA ASN A 192 10.38 -44.59 4.32
C ASN A 192 9.78 -44.29 5.69
N SER A 193 9.43 -45.33 6.45
CA SER A 193 8.99 -45.24 7.85
C SER A 193 10.11 -44.92 8.83
N ASN A 194 11.38 -44.77 8.39
CA ASN A 194 12.47 -44.32 9.28
C ASN A 194 12.34 -42.87 9.72
N ALA A 195 11.33 -42.12 9.25
CA ALA A 195 10.94 -40.84 9.83
C ALA A 195 10.32 -40.93 11.21
N SER A 196 10.02 -42.14 11.68
CA SER A 196 9.22 -42.37 12.90
C SER A 196 9.98 -42.23 14.22
N LYS A 197 11.30 -42.00 14.22
CA LYS A 197 12.04 -41.76 15.48
C LYS A 197 11.63 -40.52 16.28
N THR A 198 10.78 -39.68 15.71
CA THR A 198 10.24 -38.46 16.31
C THR A 198 8.72 -38.38 16.15
N ALA A 199 8.07 -39.49 15.79
CA ALA A 199 6.64 -39.53 15.45
C ALA A 199 5.75 -39.89 16.66
N GLU A 200 6.30 -40.47 17.71
CA GLU A 200 5.56 -40.76 18.94
C GLU A 200 5.34 -39.45 19.75
N ASP A 201 4.21 -39.29 20.39
CA ASP A 201 3.77 -38.03 20.99
C ASP A 201 4.81 -37.42 21.95
N CYS A 202 5.46 -38.23 22.80
CA CYS A 202 6.48 -37.74 23.74
C CYS A 202 7.77 -37.31 23.00
N ASP A 203 8.19 -38.02 22.00
CA ASP A 203 9.39 -37.75 21.22
C ASP A 203 9.20 -36.56 20.28
N TYR A 204 8.00 -36.44 19.70
CA TYR A 204 7.60 -35.29 18.93
C TYR A 204 7.59 -33.99 19.76
N ALA A 205 6.97 -34.02 20.92
CA ALA A 205 6.89 -32.85 21.84
C ALA A 205 8.28 -32.40 22.31
N ALA A 206 9.16 -33.35 22.66
CA ALA A 206 10.53 -33.07 23.08
C ALA A 206 11.35 -32.45 21.92
N MET A 207 11.25 -33.01 20.72
CA MET A 207 11.93 -32.47 19.53
C MET A 207 11.39 -31.09 19.19
N LEU A 208 10.08 -30.91 19.14
CA LEU A 208 9.45 -29.62 18.81
C LEU A 208 9.85 -28.54 19.83
N SER A 209 9.89 -28.88 21.12
CA SER A 209 10.34 -27.97 22.18
C SER A 209 11.77 -27.49 21.96
N LEU A 210 12.70 -28.41 21.67
CA LEU A 210 14.11 -28.06 21.44
C LEU A 210 14.34 -27.25 20.16
N VAL A 211 13.67 -27.60 19.05
CA VAL A 211 13.81 -26.84 17.80
C VAL A 211 13.12 -25.49 17.85
N SER A 212 12.13 -25.34 18.72
CA SER A 212 11.39 -24.10 18.93
C SER A 212 11.99 -23.16 19.97
N ASP A 213 13.14 -23.54 20.58
CA ASP A 213 13.81 -22.74 21.62
C ASP A 213 14.10 -21.32 21.12
N PRO A 214 13.66 -20.26 21.83
CA PRO A 214 13.90 -18.86 21.45
C PRO A 214 15.38 -18.47 21.32
N ARG A 215 16.29 -19.24 21.91
CA ARG A 215 17.75 -19.05 21.76
C ARG A 215 18.28 -19.45 20.39
N ASN A 216 17.41 -19.94 19.51
CA ASN A 216 17.76 -20.32 18.14
C ASN A 216 18.88 -21.37 18.04
N LEU A 217 18.74 -22.46 18.82
CA LEU A 217 19.71 -23.56 18.82
C LEU A 217 19.96 -24.10 17.41
N SER A 218 21.21 -24.41 17.08
CA SER A 218 21.58 -25.07 15.83
C SER A 218 21.12 -26.53 15.81
N ASP A 219 20.96 -27.12 14.60
CA ASP A 219 20.54 -28.51 14.46
C ASP A 219 21.47 -29.50 15.17
N ALA A 220 22.77 -29.21 15.20
CA ALA A 220 23.74 -30.03 15.93
C ALA A 220 23.57 -29.93 17.45
N GLN A 221 23.23 -28.74 17.98
CA GLN A 221 22.96 -28.56 19.41
C GLN A 221 21.67 -29.28 19.81
N VAL A 222 20.62 -29.15 19.00
CA VAL A 222 19.35 -29.85 19.22
C VAL A 222 19.55 -31.37 19.18
N ALA A 223 20.24 -31.90 18.16
CA ALA A 223 20.52 -33.33 18.07
C ALA A 223 21.25 -33.87 19.28
N ARG A 224 22.24 -33.13 19.81
CA ARG A 224 22.97 -33.50 21.02
C ARG A 224 22.09 -33.51 22.26
N LEU A 225 21.28 -32.45 22.44
CA LEU A 225 20.39 -32.32 23.59
C LEU A 225 19.29 -33.38 23.57
N TYR A 226 18.68 -33.61 22.43
CA TYR A 226 17.66 -34.64 22.24
C TYR A 226 18.19 -36.04 22.53
N SER A 227 19.34 -36.38 21.92
CA SER A 227 19.98 -37.68 22.06
C SER A 227 20.47 -38.00 23.51
N ALA A 228 20.47 -37.01 24.40
CA ALA A 228 20.81 -37.25 25.82
C ALA A 228 19.68 -37.95 26.61
N GLY A 229 18.43 -37.85 26.16
CA GLY A 229 17.25 -38.43 26.85
C GLY A 229 16.38 -39.32 25.94
N HIS A 230 16.64 -39.36 24.62
CA HIS A 230 15.86 -40.08 23.63
C HIS A 230 16.78 -40.89 22.69
N GLU A 231 16.19 -41.65 21.76
CA GLU A 231 16.98 -42.31 20.71
C GLU A 231 17.89 -41.35 19.93
N PRO A 232 19.14 -41.71 19.71
CA PRO A 232 20.09 -40.83 19.02
C PRO A 232 19.63 -40.43 17.61
N VAL A 233 19.63 -39.13 17.33
CA VAL A 233 19.28 -38.56 16.04
C VAL A 233 20.45 -37.75 15.47
N SER A 234 20.53 -37.69 14.16
CA SER A 234 21.51 -36.84 13.47
C SER A 234 21.02 -35.38 13.34
N ALA A 235 21.96 -34.44 13.18
CA ALA A 235 21.60 -33.06 12.85
C ALA A 235 20.76 -32.95 11.57
N LYS A 236 20.95 -33.89 10.60
CA LYS A 236 20.13 -33.94 9.37
C LYS A 236 18.69 -34.31 9.69
N THR A 237 18.46 -35.22 10.63
CA THR A 237 17.11 -35.60 11.10
C THR A 237 16.41 -34.38 11.71
N VAL A 238 17.11 -33.63 12.56
CA VAL A 238 16.60 -32.36 13.13
C VAL A 238 16.28 -31.33 12.04
N GLY A 239 17.17 -31.15 11.06
CA GLY A 239 16.92 -30.26 9.93
C GLY A 239 15.69 -30.63 9.09
N ASN A 240 15.49 -31.95 8.88
CA ASN A 240 14.28 -32.44 8.20
C ASN A 240 13.00 -32.19 9.03
N PHE A 241 13.05 -32.45 10.35
CA PHE A 241 11.95 -32.14 11.27
C PHE A 241 11.61 -30.65 11.25
N ARG A 242 12.64 -29.79 11.32
CA ARG A 242 12.49 -28.33 11.26
C ARG A 242 11.82 -27.87 9.96
N ALA A 243 12.18 -28.47 8.82
CA ALA A 243 11.59 -28.12 7.52
C ALA A 243 10.11 -28.47 7.44
N VAL A 244 9.68 -29.55 8.09
CA VAL A 244 8.25 -29.96 8.13
C VAL A 244 7.45 -29.04 9.05
N HIS A 245 8.02 -28.61 10.18
CA HIS A 245 7.35 -27.81 11.22
C HIS A 245 7.80 -26.35 11.20
N GLU A 246 8.12 -25.81 10.04
CA GLU A 246 8.68 -24.46 9.90
C GLU A 246 7.75 -23.37 10.43
N GLN A 247 6.44 -23.52 10.26
CA GLN A 247 5.46 -22.51 10.71
C GLN A 247 5.42 -22.38 12.23
N GLU A 248 5.30 -23.50 12.93
CA GLU A 248 5.23 -23.58 14.39
C GLU A 248 6.52 -23.08 15.02
N ILE A 249 7.65 -23.53 14.47
CA ILE A 249 8.99 -23.17 14.93
C ILE A 249 9.25 -21.68 14.70
N PHE A 250 8.82 -21.14 13.56
CA PHE A 250 9.01 -19.72 13.26
C PHE A 250 8.35 -18.81 14.29
N ALA A 251 7.11 -19.13 14.68
CA ALA A 251 6.38 -18.34 15.69
C ALA A 251 7.11 -18.31 17.04
N SER A 252 7.63 -19.45 17.49
CA SER A 252 8.35 -19.57 18.74
C SER A 252 9.72 -18.89 18.73
N ARG A 253 10.50 -19.09 17.66
CA ARG A 253 11.86 -18.55 17.51
C ARG A 253 11.90 -17.04 17.29
N HIS A 254 10.95 -16.50 16.58
CA HIS A 254 10.94 -15.10 16.13
C HIS A 254 9.87 -14.24 16.79
N GLY A 255 8.96 -14.86 17.54
CA GLY A 255 7.87 -14.19 18.23
C GLY A 255 6.65 -13.89 17.36
N ALA A 256 5.51 -13.70 18.04
CA ALA A 256 4.21 -13.51 17.39
C ALA A 256 4.15 -12.31 16.44
N THR A 257 4.87 -11.23 16.75
CA THR A 257 4.88 -10.03 15.92
C THR A 257 5.51 -10.30 14.55
N ARG A 258 6.68 -10.97 14.54
CA ARG A 258 7.38 -11.30 13.30
C ARG A 258 6.61 -12.38 12.52
N PHE A 259 6.02 -13.36 13.21
CA PHE A 259 5.16 -14.35 12.57
C PHE A 259 3.99 -13.69 11.83
N ARG A 260 3.27 -12.76 12.49
CA ARG A 260 2.18 -12.02 11.85
C ARG A 260 2.65 -11.20 10.64
N ALA A 261 3.84 -10.61 10.74
CA ALA A 261 4.38 -9.79 9.65
C ALA A 261 4.82 -10.60 8.42
N GLU A 262 5.37 -11.80 8.61
CA GLU A 262 6.05 -12.55 7.55
C GLU A 262 5.30 -13.81 7.08
N ARG A 263 4.48 -14.42 7.96
CA ARG A 263 3.87 -15.74 7.74
C ARG A 263 2.34 -15.75 7.74
N SER A 264 1.70 -14.76 8.37
CA SER A 264 0.24 -14.70 8.37
C SER A 264 -0.30 -14.29 7.01
N MET A 265 -1.47 -14.84 6.67
CA MET A 265 -2.18 -14.46 5.45
C MET A 265 -2.53 -12.97 5.48
N THR A 266 -2.33 -12.28 4.39
CA THR A 266 -2.62 -10.85 4.24
C THR A 266 -3.66 -10.63 3.14
N VAL A 267 -4.50 -9.60 3.34
CA VAL A 267 -5.44 -9.18 2.31
C VAL A 267 -4.72 -8.27 1.30
N LYS A 268 -4.83 -8.57 0.03
CA LYS A 268 -4.34 -7.69 -1.05
C LYS A 268 -5.27 -6.48 -1.16
N ARG A 269 -4.70 -5.27 -1.10
CA ARG A 269 -5.44 -4.02 -1.25
C ARG A 269 -5.13 -3.40 -2.61
N SER A 270 -6.15 -2.81 -3.24
CA SER A 270 -5.97 -1.96 -4.42
C SER A 270 -5.65 -0.53 -3.98
N ALA A 271 -4.93 0.21 -4.81
CA ALA A 271 -4.78 1.65 -4.64
C ALA A 271 -6.13 2.35 -4.89
N PRO A 272 -6.36 3.53 -4.26
CA PRO A 272 -7.51 4.37 -4.60
C PRO A 272 -7.50 4.73 -6.09
N THR A 273 -8.68 4.84 -6.68
CA THR A 273 -8.84 5.11 -8.12
C THR A 273 -8.84 6.60 -8.45
N ALA A 274 -9.11 7.46 -7.48
CA ALA A 274 -9.15 8.91 -7.67
C ALA A 274 -8.40 9.66 -6.55
N PRO A 275 -7.90 10.86 -6.83
CA PRO A 275 -7.31 11.75 -5.83
C PRO A 275 -8.30 12.09 -4.70
N LEU A 276 -7.78 12.45 -3.55
CA LEU A 276 -8.54 12.81 -2.34
C LEU A 276 -9.43 11.68 -1.78
N TYR A 277 -9.45 10.49 -2.35
CA TYR A 277 -10.17 9.36 -1.75
C TYR A 277 -9.48 8.89 -0.46
N LEU A 278 -8.17 8.88 -0.43
CA LEU A 278 -7.38 8.49 0.74
C LEU A 278 -6.13 9.32 0.84
N TRP A 279 -6.00 10.07 1.93
CA TRP A 279 -4.73 10.64 2.36
C TRP A 279 -4.08 9.75 3.41
N THR A 280 -2.79 9.54 3.30
CA THR A 280 -1.98 8.90 4.34
C THR A 280 -0.95 9.90 4.82
N LEU A 281 -0.76 9.97 6.13
CA LEU A 281 0.20 10.89 6.74
C LEU A 281 1.15 10.14 7.67
N ASP A 282 2.37 10.60 7.71
CA ASP A 282 3.40 10.10 8.61
C ASP A 282 4.55 11.12 8.73
N GLY A 283 5.26 11.06 9.84
CA GLY A 283 6.45 11.87 10.08
C GLY A 283 7.73 11.10 9.78
N TRP A 284 8.71 11.78 9.20
CA TRP A 284 10.01 11.21 8.86
C TRP A 284 11.15 12.11 9.33
N ASP A 285 12.15 11.51 9.98
CA ASP A 285 13.41 12.22 10.27
C ASP A 285 14.21 12.32 8.98
N ALA A 286 14.20 13.51 8.39
CA ALA A 286 14.88 13.74 7.12
C ALA A 286 16.38 13.42 7.26
N GLU A 287 16.89 12.57 6.38
CA GLU A 287 18.28 12.08 6.43
C GLU A 287 19.26 13.13 5.90
N LEU A 288 19.03 14.39 6.25
CA LEU A 288 19.90 15.53 5.93
C LEU A 288 20.42 16.16 7.21
N LEU A 289 21.73 16.33 7.28
CA LEU A 289 22.40 16.97 8.39
C LEU A 289 22.43 18.48 8.19
N TYR A 290 22.30 19.23 9.28
CA TYR A 290 22.55 20.66 9.31
C TYR A 290 23.48 21.05 10.44
N GLN A 291 24.15 22.18 10.29
CA GLN A 291 24.96 22.75 11.35
C GLN A 291 24.09 23.65 12.24
N LYS A 292 24.29 23.53 13.55
CA LYS A 292 23.65 24.39 14.56
C LYS A 292 24.71 25.00 15.45
N THR A 293 24.82 26.31 15.40
CA THR A 293 25.73 27.08 16.26
C THR A 293 24.95 27.63 17.45
N THR A 294 25.42 27.32 18.64
CA THR A 294 24.87 27.81 19.91
C THR A 294 25.97 28.42 20.74
N THR A 295 25.64 29.39 21.56
CA THR A 295 26.57 30.00 22.51
C THR A 295 26.47 29.28 23.85
N ASP A 296 27.57 28.79 24.37
CA ASP A 296 27.62 28.16 25.68
C ASP A 296 27.43 29.20 26.82
N LYS A 297 27.28 28.71 28.06
CA LYS A 297 27.13 29.54 29.22
C LYS A 297 28.35 30.48 29.50
N LYS A 298 29.49 30.22 28.85
CA LYS A 298 30.75 30.98 28.96
C LYS A 298 30.94 31.97 27.80
N GLY A 299 29.98 32.05 26.86
CA GLY A 299 30.05 32.94 25.69
C GLY A 299 30.79 32.34 24.48
N HIS A 300 31.20 31.06 24.53
CA HIS A 300 31.89 30.42 23.41
C HIS A 300 30.86 29.91 22.41
N SER A 301 31.17 30.05 21.12
CA SER A 301 30.37 29.51 20.03
C SER A 301 30.67 28.02 19.85
N VAL A 302 29.65 27.16 19.95
CA VAL A 302 29.75 25.71 19.74
C VAL A 302 28.89 25.34 18.55
N THR A 303 29.50 24.71 17.53
CA THR A 303 28.80 24.26 16.34
C THR A 303 28.67 22.73 16.36
N THR A 304 27.42 22.24 16.20
CA THR A 304 27.09 20.81 16.06
C THR A 304 26.63 20.51 14.64
N TYR A 305 26.88 19.27 14.17
CA TYR A 305 26.69 18.87 12.77
C TYR A 305 25.77 17.65 12.58
N HIS A 306 25.19 17.14 13.65
CA HIS A 306 24.39 15.90 13.62
C HIS A 306 22.90 16.13 13.86
N ASN A 307 22.44 17.32 13.52
CA ASN A 307 21.04 17.67 13.69
C ASN A 307 20.25 17.24 12.45
N ARG A 308 19.00 16.83 12.65
CA ARG A 308 18.04 16.52 11.61
C ARG A 308 16.74 17.27 11.84
N VAL A 309 16.01 17.54 10.80
CA VAL A 309 14.66 18.10 10.89
C VAL A 309 13.61 16.99 10.70
N LYS A 310 12.47 17.17 11.31
CA LYS A 310 11.29 16.33 11.13
C LYS A 310 10.48 16.86 9.95
N LEU A 311 10.20 16.00 8.99
CA LEU A 311 9.31 16.27 7.86
C LEU A 311 8.02 15.48 8.03
N GLU A 312 6.92 16.19 8.23
CA GLU A 312 5.57 15.61 8.21
C GLU A 312 5.02 15.74 6.81
N VAL A 313 4.55 14.63 6.22
CA VAL A 313 4.01 14.60 4.84
C VAL A 313 2.60 14.03 4.84
N ILE A 314 1.75 14.64 4.05
CA ILE A 314 0.44 14.13 3.67
C ILE A 314 0.51 13.72 2.21
N LEU A 315 0.32 12.45 1.98
CA LEU A 315 0.42 11.83 0.66
C LEU A 315 -0.97 11.45 0.16
N ASP A 316 -1.30 11.87 -1.05
CA ASP A 316 -2.45 11.31 -1.76
C ASP A 316 -2.13 9.88 -2.22
N ALA A 317 -2.92 8.91 -1.78
CA ALA A 317 -2.63 7.51 -1.99
C ALA A 317 -2.84 7.03 -3.44
N CYS A 318 -3.62 7.76 -4.25
CA CYS A 318 -3.90 7.41 -5.65
C CYS A 318 -2.68 7.60 -6.53
N THR A 319 -2.09 8.79 -6.49
CA THR A 319 -0.95 9.17 -7.36
C THR A 319 0.37 9.25 -6.61
N LYS A 320 0.34 9.11 -5.28
CA LYS A 320 1.48 9.36 -4.39
C LYS A 320 1.97 10.82 -4.45
N TYR A 321 1.04 11.73 -4.73
CA TYR A 321 1.28 13.16 -4.75
C TYR A 321 1.40 13.69 -3.33
N PRO A 322 2.49 14.42 -2.96
CA PRO A 322 2.62 15.02 -1.64
C PRO A 322 1.74 16.28 -1.55
N ILE A 323 0.47 16.07 -1.17
CA ILE A 323 -0.54 17.12 -1.16
C ILE A 323 -0.27 18.16 -0.08
N GLY A 324 0.33 17.76 1.05
CA GLY A 324 0.69 18.67 2.12
C GLY A 324 1.96 18.26 2.85
N PHE A 325 2.62 19.23 3.48
CA PHE A 325 3.78 18.97 4.32
C PHE A 325 4.00 20.08 5.35
N ALA A 326 4.74 19.76 6.39
CA ALA A 326 5.30 20.70 7.33
C ALA A 326 6.68 20.23 7.82
N ILE A 327 7.56 21.17 8.18
CA ILE A 327 8.91 20.88 8.64
C ILE A 327 9.09 21.47 10.03
N GLY A 328 9.55 20.67 10.97
CA GLY A 328 9.77 21.06 12.36
C GLY A 328 11.02 20.42 12.95
N ASP A 329 11.28 20.70 14.22
CA ASP A 329 12.41 20.10 14.93
C ASP A 329 12.02 18.77 15.61
N THR A 330 10.74 18.64 15.96
CA THR A 330 10.17 17.46 16.64
C THR A 330 8.81 17.14 16.07
N GLU A 331 8.43 15.88 16.16
CA GLU A 331 7.08 15.47 15.86
C GLU A 331 6.13 15.97 16.95
N SER A 332 5.13 16.75 16.55
CA SER A 332 4.15 17.32 17.47
C SER A 332 2.77 17.42 16.80
N PRO A 333 1.69 17.49 17.59
CA PRO A 333 0.35 17.72 17.05
C PRO A 333 0.25 19.00 16.22
N GLU A 334 1.00 20.04 16.59
CA GLU A 334 1.04 21.31 15.86
C GLU A 334 1.68 21.15 14.49
N LEU A 335 2.75 20.32 14.38
CA LEU A 335 3.40 20.03 13.11
C LEU A 335 2.44 19.28 12.15
N VAL A 336 1.76 18.27 12.68
CA VAL A 336 0.73 17.52 11.92
C VAL A 336 -0.40 18.44 11.47
N ARG A 337 -0.89 19.30 12.37
CA ARG A 337 -1.92 20.30 12.05
C ARG A 337 -1.46 21.28 10.96
N ALA A 338 -0.21 21.71 11.01
CA ALA A 338 0.38 22.58 9.99
C ALA A 338 0.47 21.88 8.62
N ALA A 339 0.85 20.60 8.60
CA ALA A 339 0.88 19.79 7.37
C ALA A 339 -0.54 19.63 6.77
N LEU A 340 -1.55 19.34 7.61
CA LEU A 340 -2.95 19.24 7.16
C LEU A 340 -3.47 20.57 6.63
N ARG A 341 -3.16 21.69 7.33
CA ARG A 341 -3.50 23.03 6.87
C ARG A 341 -2.86 23.33 5.50
N ASN A 342 -1.57 23.00 5.35
CA ASN A 342 -0.87 23.13 4.07
C ASN A 342 -1.54 22.30 2.96
N ALA A 343 -1.94 21.04 3.25
CA ALA A 343 -2.64 20.19 2.30
C ALA A 343 -3.96 20.80 1.81
N ILE A 344 -4.80 21.28 2.73
CA ILE A 344 -6.10 21.90 2.40
C ILE A 344 -5.88 23.19 1.59
N ASN A 345 -4.93 24.03 1.96
CA ASN A 345 -4.63 25.24 1.20
C ASN A 345 -4.07 24.92 -0.20
N HIS A 346 -3.25 23.87 -0.31
CA HIS A 346 -2.75 23.43 -1.60
C HIS A 346 -3.85 22.92 -2.54
N THR A 347 -4.94 22.34 -2.02
CA THR A 347 -6.12 22.04 -2.85
C THR A 347 -6.77 23.31 -3.42
N ARG A 348 -6.77 24.43 -2.65
CA ARG A 348 -7.25 25.72 -3.16
C ARG A 348 -6.37 26.26 -4.29
N GLU A 349 -5.05 26.13 -4.15
CA GLU A 349 -4.11 26.50 -5.23
C GLU A 349 -4.33 25.70 -6.50
N LEU A 350 -4.58 24.38 -6.37
CA LEU A 350 -4.74 23.47 -7.51
C LEU A 350 -6.13 23.59 -8.18
N PHE A 351 -7.18 23.81 -7.41
CA PHE A 351 -8.57 23.65 -7.87
C PHE A 351 -9.41 24.90 -7.74
N GLY A 352 -8.86 26.00 -7.22
CA GLY A 352 -9.59 27.26 -6.98
C GLY A 352 -10.47 27.26 -5.73
N ALA A 353 -10.66 26.11 -5.07
CA ALA A 353 -11.44 25.96 -3.84
C ALA A 353 -10.79 24.93 -2.92
N ARG A 354 -11.09 25.01 -1.61
CA ARG A 354 -10.62 24.01 -0.65
C ARG A 354 -11.46 22.74 -0.73
N PHE A 355 -10.77 21.58 -0.74
CA PHE A 355 -11.40 20.26 -0.75
C PHE A 355 -10.85 19.38 0.35
N LYS A 356 -11.74 18.58 0.92
CA LYS A 356 -11.42 17.57 1.94
C LYS A 356 -11.21 16.21 1.31
N PRO A 357 -10.29 15.37 1.86
CA PRO A 357 -10.25 13.96 1.47
C PRO A 357 -11.49 13.22 2.00
N ALA A 358 -11.88 12.17 1.31
CA ALA A 358 -12.91 11.27 1.81
C ALA A 358 -12.42 10.52 3.06
N GLN A 359 -11.16 10.10 3.07
CA GLN A 359 -10.56 9.32 4.16
C GLN A 359 -9.15 9.82 4.49
N ILE A 360 -8.83 9.80 5.79
CA ILE A 360 -7.45 10.00 6.30
C ILE A 360 -7.00 8.73 7.02
N GLN A 361 -5.78 8.28 6.71
CA GLN A 361 -5.07 7.25 7.45
C GLN A 361 -3.84 7.86 8.15
N MET A 362 -3.74 7.69 9.47
CA MET A 362 -2.65 8.22 10.29
C MET A 362 -2.18 7.18 11.30
N ASP A 363 -1.09 7.47 12.00
CA ASP A 363 -0.65 6.65 13.13
C ASP A 363 -1.48 6.91 14.40
N HIS A 364 -1.40 6.01 15.37
CA HIS A 364 -2.06 6.19 16.66
C HIS A 364 -1.42 7.27 17.54
N ALA A 365 -0.16 7.60 17.29
CA ALA A 365 0.55 8.62 18.05
C ALA A 365 -0.14 9.99 17.88
N GLY A 366 -0.51 10.63 19.00
CA GLY A 366 -1.17 11.93 18.97
C GLY A 366 -2.64 11.94 18.52
N TYR A 367 -3.23 10.80 18.17
CA TYR A 367 -4.60 10.72 17.64
C TYR A 367 -5.62 11.43 18.54
N LYS A 368 -5.59 11.20 19.86
CA LYS A 368 -6.55 11.79 20.80
C LYS A 368 -6.52 13.32 20.80
N THR A 369 -5.36 13.92 20.64
CA THR A 369 -5.19 15.38 20.62
C THR A 369 -5.70 15.98 19.31
N LEU A 370 -5.57 15.26 18.21
CA LEU A 370 -5.93 15.72 16.87
C LEU A 370 -7.26 15.14 16.35
N GLU A 371 -7.97 14.34 17.15
CA GLU A 371 -9.20 13.66 16.71
C GLU A 371 -10.23 14.62 16.13
N SER A 372 -10.46 15.76 16.81
CA SER A 372 -11.38 16.80 16.33
C SER A 372 -10.93 17.36 14.97
N THR A 373 -9.64 17.66 14.80
CA THR A 373 -9.08 18.16 13.55
C THR A 373 -9.25 17.14 12.42
N TYR A 374 -8.95 15.86 12.67
CA TYR A 374 -9.11 14.80 11.67
C TYR A 374 -10.57 14.63 11.24
N ARG A 375 -11.52 14.64 12.20
CA ARG A 375 -12.96 14.52 11.92
C ARG A 375 -13.53 15.71 11.13
N GLN A 376 -12.95 16.90 11.32
CA GLN A 376 -13.30 18.08 10.53
C GLN A 376 -12.68 18.03 9.14
N THR A 377 -11.50 17.42 8.99
CA THR A 377 -10.76 17.36 7.75
C THR A 377 -11.28 16.26 6.81
N ALA A 378 -11.73 15.12 7.31
CA ALA A 378 -12.16 14.00 6.47
C ALA A 378 -13.47 13.38 6.94
N LYS A 379 -14.19 12.75 6.00
CA LYS A 379 -15.41 11.99 6.31
C LYS A 379 -15.10 10.70 7.10
N TYR A 380 -14.01 10.02 6.75
CA TYR A 380 -13.58 8.79 7.40
C TYR A 380 -12.18 8.97 7.98
N VAL A 381 -12.01 8.55 9.22
CA VAL A 381 -10.74 8.60 9.94
C VAL A 381 -10.34 7.19 10.33
N THR A 382 -9.20 6.72 9.84
CA THR A 382 -8.76 5.34 10.02
C THR A 382 -7.36 5.32 10.63
N PRO A 383 -7.22 5.14 11.94
CA PRO A 383 -5.92 4.92 12.55
C PRO A 383 -5.29 3.64 12.01
N ALA A 384 -4.03 3.69 11.62
CA ALA A 384 -3.29 2.50 11.20
C ALA A 384 -3.12 1.56 12.39
N ALA A 385 -3.36 0.26 12.19
CA ALA A 385 -3.14 -0.71 13.26
C ALA A 385 -1.66 -0.69 13.69
N VAL A 386 -1.44 -0.66 15.01
CA VAL A 386 -0.10 -0.62 15.61
C VAL A 386 0.76 -1.77 15.05
N ARG A 387 1.97 -1.46 14.62
CA ARG A 387 2.96 -2.40 14.04
C ARG A 387 2.56 -3.05 12.72
N ASN A 388 1.65 -2.43 11.95
CA ASN A 388 1.30 -2.88 10.61
C ASN A 388 1.89 -1.95 9.52
N ALA A 389 3.22 -1.88 9.46
CA ALA A 389 3.96 -1.09 8.47
C ALA A 389 3.58 -1.43 7.01
N LYS A 390 3.21 -2.71 6.75
CA LYS A 390 2.77 -3.15 5.41
C LYS A 390 1.49 -2.48 4.91
N ALA A 391 0.72 -1.84 5.79
CA ALA A 391 -0.50 -1.11 5.42
C ALA A 391 -0.25 0.36 5.07
N LYS A 392 0.94 0.90 5.32
CA LYS A 392 1.28 2.30 5.08
C LYS A 392 1.94 2.48 3.71
N ILE A 393 1.26 3.18 2.82
CA ILE A 393 1.80 3.52 1.48
C ILE A 393 2.92 4.56 1.58
N ILE A 394 2.92 5.36 2.62
CA ILE A 394 3.85 6.49 2.78
C ILE A 394 5.29 6.04 3.10
N GLU A 395 5.50 4.92 3.81
CA GLU A 395 6.86 4.45 4.15
C GLU A 395 7.71 4.10 2.91
N PRO A 396 7.20 3.34 1.91
CA PRO A 396 7.91 3.14 0.64
C PRO A 396 8.14 4.44 -0.13
N TRP A 397 7.22 5.42 0.00
CA TRP A 397 7.38 6.72 -0.62
C TRP A 397 8.54 7.51 0.00
N PHE A 398 8.68 7.57 1.33
CA PHE A 398 9.82 8.20 1.99
C PHE A 398 11.15 7.61 1.52
N ARG A 399 11.24 6.28 1.38
CA ARG A 399 12.44 5.64 0.85
C ARG A 399 12.75 6.11 -0.57
N SER A 400 11.74 6.13 -1.45
CA SER A 400 11.90 6.59 -2.83
C SER A 400 12.26 8.08 -2.91
N PHE A 401 11.66 8.91 -2.04
CA PHE A 401 11.95 10.33 -1.93
C PHE A 401 13.38 10.58 -1.46
N ASN A 402 13.82 9.85 -0.43
CA ASN A 402 15.19 9.90 0.06
C ASN A 402 16.20 9.54 -1.04
N ASP A 403 15.99 8.41 -1.72
CA ASP A 403 16.88 7.96 -2.78
C ASP A 403 16.94 8.95 -3.97
N ARG A 404 15.82 9.59 -4.30
CA ARG A 404 15.72 10.50 -5.44
C ARG A 404 16.33 11.87 -5.18
N TYR A 405 16.22 12.39 -3.96
CA TYR A 405 16.57 13.78 -3.65
C TYR A 405 17.63 13.92 -2.56
N CYS A 406 17.41 13.32 -1.39
CA CYS A 406 18.26 13.54 -0.23
C CYS A 406 19.61 12.84 -0.37
N HIS A 407 19.61 11.61 -0.86
CA HIS A 407 20.83 10.82 -1.08
C HIS A 407 21.85 11.51 -2.01
N LEU A 408 21.39 12.38 -2.89
CA LEU A 408 22.25 13.14 -3.81
C LEU A 408 22.91 14.35 -3.17
N GLN A 409 22.62 14.64 -1.90
CA GLN A 409 23.14 15.83 -1.22
C GLN A 409 24.42 15.52 -0.43
N THR A 410 25.31 16.49 -0.35
CA THR A 410 26.58 16.35 0.39
C THR A 410 26.39 16.23 1.89
N ASN A 411 25.26 16.73 2.42
CA ASN A 411 24.88 16.64 3.83
C ASN A 411 23.95 15.45 4.13
N TRP A 412 23.85 14.48 3.23
CA TRP A 412 23.06 13.27 3.50
C TRP A 412 23.71 12.42 4.59
N SER A 413 22.92 12.03 5.60
CA SER A 413 23.39 11.33 6.80
C SER A 413 23.49 9.82 6.68
N GLY A 414 23.06 9.23 5.56
CA GLY A 414 22.91 7.78 5.39
C GLY A 414 21.54 7.26 5.80
N TYR A 415 21.30 6.01 5.47
CA TYR A 415 20.10 5.28 5.89
C TYR A 415 20.13 5.02 7.40
N GLY A 416 18.97 4.68 8.00
CA GLY A 416 18.86 4.40 9.43
C GLY A 416 19.85 3.33 9.94
N LEU A 417 20.03 3.26 11.25
CA LEU A 417 21.03 2.40 11.94
C LEU A 417 20.94 0.89 11.60
N THR A 418 19.78 0.43 11.13
CA THR A 418 19.54 -0.97 10.75
C THR A 418 19.91 -1.29 9.30
N ALA A 419 20.33 -0.29 8.52
CA ALA A 419 20.67 -0.49 7.11
C ALA A 419 22.03 -1.19 6.96
N ASN A 420 22.19 -1.90 5.83
CA ASN A 420 23.45 -2.56 5.50
C ASN A 420 24.60 -1.53 5.48
N LYS A 421 25.73 -1.87 6.13
CA LYS A 421 26.90 -1.00 6.24
C LYS A 421 27.47 -0.60 4.87
N ASP A 422 27.36 -1.47 3.87
CA ASP A 422 27.85 -1.20 2.50
C ASP A 422 27.07 -0.10 1.76
N ARG A 423 25.88 0.27 2.25
CA ARG A 423 25.05 1.35 1.69
C ARG A 423 25.14 2.67 2.45
N GLN A 424 25.92 2.70 3.52
CA GLN A 424 26.12 3.92 4.30
C GLN A 424 27.16 4.81 3.63
N PRO A 425 27.04 6.14 3.74
CA PRO A 425 28.04 7.05 3.21
C PRO A 425 29.37 6.89 3.98
N ASN A 426 30.47 7.21 3.32
CA ASN A 426 31.77 7.24 3.97
C ASN A 426 31.79 8.35 5.03
N THR A 427 32.02 7.97 6.30
CA THR A 427 32.05 8.90 7.44
C THR A 427 33.18 9.91 7.36
N GLU A 428 34.32 9.57 6.75
CA GLU A 428 35.44 10.49 6.53
C GLU A 428 35.04 11.57 5.52
N TYR A 429 34.32 11.20 4.46
CA TYR A 429 33.76 12.14 3.49
C TYR A 429 32.81 13.14 4.16
N ILE A 430 31.84 12.64 4.94
CA ILE A 430 30.90 13.50 5.68
C ILE A 430 31.67 14.47 6.60
N ASN A 431 32.64 13.95 7.37
CA ASN A 431 33.44 14.78 8.29
C ASN A 431 34.28 15.83 7.56
N LYS A 432 34.80 15.53 6.38
CA LYS A 432 35.55 16.49 5.56
C LYS A 432 34.68 17.67 5.12
N PHE A 433 33.42 17.42 4.77
CA PHE A 433 32.52 18.45 4.25
C PHE A 433 31.56 19.04 5.27
N ARG A 434 31.58 18.60 6.54
CA ARG A 434 30.64 19.04 7.59
C ARG A 434 30.55 20.57 7.76
N HIS A 435 31.64 21.29 7.52
CA HIS A 435 31.67 22.76 7.65
C HIS A 435 30.92 23.49 6.51
N SER A 436 30.63 22.81 5.41
CA SER A 436 29.85 23.33 4.29
C SER A 436 28.37 22.94 4.38
N PHE A 437 27.95 22.24 5.43
CA PHE A 437 26.55 21.88 5.59
C PHE A 437 25.71 23.16 5.79
N PRO A 438 24.51 23.20 5.24
CA PRO A 438 23.61 24.32 5.48
C PRO A 438 23.24 24.40 6.96
N ASP A 439 22.74 25.54 7.36
CA ASP A 439 22.03 25.69 8.62
C ASP A 439 20.63 25.04 8.55
N ARG A 440 19.86 25.18 9.61
CA ARG A 440 18.51 24.61 9.67
C ARG A 440 17.61 25.13 8.55
N ASP A 441 17.63 26.44 8.31
CA ASP A 441 16.76 27.07 7.32
C ASP A 441 17.16 26.67 5.89
N GLY A 442 18.45 26.46 5.67
CA GLY A 442 18.97 25.90 4.43
C GLY A 442 18.46 24.47 4.16
N VAL A 443 18.39 23.60 5.19
CA VAL A 443 17.78 22.26 5.04
C VAL A 443 16.28 22.34 4.83
N VAL A 444 15.58 23.27 5.50
CA VAL A 444 14.17 23.53 5.24
C VAL A 444 13.94 23.93 3.79
N ALA A 445 14.77 24.83 3.26
CA ALA A 445 14.72 25.23 1.86
C ALA A 445 15.03 24.06 0.89
N GLN A 446 16.01 23.20 1.20
CA GLN A 446 16.29 22.00 0.42
C GLN A 446 15.06 21.07 0.35
N LEU A 447 14.47 20.71 1.48
CA LEU A 447 13.32 19.82 1.54
C LEU A 447 12.10 20.43 0.84
N THR A 448 11.85 21.72 1.03
CA THR A 448 10.76 22.43 0.32
C THR A 448 10.95 22.36 -1.20
N LYS A 449 12.18 22.57 -1.68
CA LYS A 449 12.50 22.44 -3.11
C LYS A 449 12.27 21.03 -3.61
N PHE A 450 12.63 20.00 -2.83
CA PHE A 450 12.45 18.60 -3.22
C PHE A 450 10.97 18.19 -3.26
N ILE A 451 10.18 18.62 -2.27
CA ILE A 451 8.73 18.39 -2.28
C ILE A 451 8.09 19.07 -3.50
N ASN A 452 8.47 20.31 -3.80
CA ASN A 452 7.95 21.02 -4.97
C ASN A 452 8.37 20.37 -6.29
N ALA A 453 9.59 19.82 -6.37
CA ALA A 453 10.03 19.04 -7.53
C ALA A 453 9.22 17.75 -7.69
N GLU A 454 8.89 17.07 -6.59
CA GLU A 454 8.04 15.88 -6.60
C GLU A 454 6.60 16.21 -6.98
N ARG A 455 6.07 17.33 -6.48
CA ARG A 455 4.76 17.88 -6.90
C ARG A 455 4.75 18.15 -8.41
N ALA A 456 5.74 18.87 -8.92
CA ALA A 456 5.84 19.17 -10.34
C ALA A 456 5.90 17.89 -11.21
N ARG A 457 6.61 16.87 -10.75
CA ARG A 457 6.73 15.59 -11.46
C ARG A 457 5.40 14.84 -11.57
N LEU A 458 4.53 14.95 -10.58
CA LEU A 458 3.27 14.21 -10.48
C LEU A 458 2.03 15.05 -10.82
N HIS A 459 2.22 16.34 -11.09
CA HIS A 459 1.15 17.33 -11.24
C HIS A 459 0.13 16.95 -12.31
N ASP A 460 0.60 16.63 -13.50
CA ASP A 460 -0.28 16.40 -14.65
C ASP A 460 -1.11 15.11 -14.46
N GLU A 461 -0.49 14.04 -13.94
CA GLU A 461 -1.20 12.80 -13.60
C GLU A 461 -2.24 13.04 -12.50
N PHE A 462 -1.90 13.83 -11.49
CA PHE A 462 -2.79 14.16 -10.39
C PHE A 462 -4.01 14.96 -10.88
N LEU A 463 -3.78 16.01 -11.68
CA LEU A 463 -4.86 16.82 -12.24
C LEU A 463 -5.75 16.06 -13.24
N GLN A 464 -5.16 15.22 -14.08
CA GLN A 464 -5.94 14.39 -14.99
C GLN A 464 -6.91 13.49 -14.22
N LYS A 465 -6.41 12.76 -13.22
CA LYS A 465 -7.28 11.89 -12.38
C LYS A 465 -8.30 12.67 -11.56
N TRP A 466 -7.98 13.90 -11.14
CA TRP A 466 -8.94 14.78 -10.49
C TRP A 466 -10.08 15.18 -11.44
N ASN A 467 -9.75 15.53 -12.66
CA ASN A 467 -10.74 15.93 -13.66
C ASN A 467 -11.65 14.75 -14.05
N ASP A 468 -11.11 13.54 -14.09
CA ASP A 468 -11.84 12.31 -14.38
C ASP A 468 -12.73 11.86 -13.20
N MET A 469 -12.54 12.44 -12.00
CA MET A 469 -13.32 12.08 -10.81
C MET A 469 -14.71 12.68 -10.87
N PRO A 470 -15.79 11.89 -10.58
CA PRO A 470 -17.16 12.40 -10.48
C PRO A 470 -17.28 13.55 -9.47
N VAL A 471 -18.05 14.58 -9.83
CA VAL A 471 -18.21 15.81 -9.01
C VAL A 471 -18.82 15.50 -7.66
N GLU A 472 -19.75 14.54 -7.58
CA GLU A 472 -20.41 14.09 -6.36
C GLU A 472 -19.44 13.48 -5.33
N ASN A 473 -18.26 13.07 -5.76
CA ASN A 473 -17.21 12.53 -4.88
C ASN A 473 -16.20 13.58 -4.43
N ARG A 474 -16.40 14.84 -4.83
CA ARG A 474 -15.58 15.98 -4.41
C ARG A 474 -16.21 16.62 -3.18
N PHE A 475 -15.48 16.69 -2.09
CA PHE A 475 -15.98 17.23 -0.82
C PHE A 475 -15.40 18.63 -0.58
N PRO A 476 -16.12 19.71 -0.96
CA PRO A 476 -15.64 21.05 -0.72
C PRO A 476 -15.58 21.35 0.79
N MET A 477 -14.63 22.16 1.18
CA MET A 477 -14.49 22.66 2.55
C MET A 477 -14.81 24.15 2.57
N THR A 478 -15.82 24.55 3.35
CA THR A 478 -16.18 25.95 3.52
C THR A 478 -15.11 26.67 4.36
N ASP A 479 -15.06 28.01 4.22
CA ASP A 479 -14.15 28.84 5.04
C ASP A 479 -14.44 28.69 6.54
N GLU A 480 -15.71 28.56 6.94
CA GLU A 480 -16.09 28.26 8.32
C GLU A 480 -15.47 26.94 8.81
N GLN A 481 -15.62 25.85 8.05
CA GLN A 481 -15.06 24.54 8.38
C GLN A 481 -13.52 24.60 8.46
N TYR A 482 -12.92 25.33 7.53
CA TYR A 482 -11.47 25.53 7.52
C TYR A 482 -10.97 26.27 8.75
N LEU A 483 -11.62 27.41 9.10
CA LEU A 483 -11.24 28.20 10.26
C LEU A 483 -11.45 27.44 11.57
N LEU A 484 -12.53 26.69 11.72
CA LEU A 484 -12.76 25.85 12.90
C LEU A 484 -11.68 24.78 13.06
N ALA A 485 -11.19 24.18 11.95
CA ALA A 485 -10.16 23.15 11.98
C ALA A 485 -8.74 23.71 12.20
N TYR A 486 -8.42 24.82 11.53
CA TYR A 486 -7.04 25.28 11.36
C TYR A 486 -6.80 26.72 11.81
N GLY A 487 -7.86 27.53 12.03
CA GLY A 487 -7.74 28.91 12.41
C GLY A 487 -7.11 29.11 13.79
N THR A 488 -6.53 30.27 13.97
CA THR A 488 -6.01 30.75 15.25
C THR A 488 -7.11 31.46 16.01
N ARG A 489 -7.36 31.08 17.26
CA ARG A 489 -8.33 31.72 18.14
C ARG A 489 -7.70 32.91 18.84
N THR A 490 -8.46 34.00 18.98
CA THR A 490 -8.03 35.12 19.80
C THR A 490 -8.07 34.75 21.28
N GLU A 491 -7.13 35.30 22.06
CA GLU A 491 -7.05 35.06 23.50
C GLU A 491 -8.17 35.79 24.27
N HIS A 492 -8.68 36.89 23.69
CA HIS A 492 -9.72 37.73 24.27
C HIS A 492 -11.03 37.61 23.51
N THR A 493 -12.11 37.89 24.20
CA THR A 493 -13.44 38.02 23.63
C THR A 493 -13.77 39.47 23.32
N TYR A 494 -14.58 39.70 22.29
CA TYR A 494 -14.93 41.02 21.77
C TYR A 494 -16.45 41.20 21.75
N LEU A 495 -16.88 42.48 21.88
CA LEU A 495 -18.27 42.85 21.64
C LEU A 495 -18.37 43.48 20.24
N LEU A 496 -19.49 43.21 19.58
CA LEU A 496 -19.84 43.88 18.32
C LEU A 496 -20.11 45.35 18.58
N ARG A 497 -19.41 46.23 17.85
CA ARG A 497 -19.64 47.71 17.87
C ARG A 497 -20.06 48.18 16.48
N ASN A 498 -20.42 49.44 16.34
CA ASN A 498 -20.68 50.07 15.03
C ASN A 498 -19.44 50.00 14.10
N THR A 499 -18.24 50.00 14.67
CA THR A 499 -16.98 49.82 13.94
C THR A 499 -16.67 48.33 13.61
N GLY A 500 -17.56 47.41 13.96
CA GLY A 500 -17.32 45.97 13.86
C GLY A 500 -16.56 45.41 15.08
N ILE A 501 -15.86 44.29 14.87
CA ILE A 501 -14.97 43.62 15.85
C ILE A 501 -13.53 43.93 15.49
N LYS A 502 -12.83 44.64 16.40
CA LYS A 502 -11.42 45.02 16.22
C LYS A 502 -10.51 44.03 16.96
N ILE A 503 -9.64 43.36 16.24
CA ILE A 503 -8.63 42.44 16.81
C ILE A 503 -7.21 42.97 16.59
N THR A 504 -6.29 42.58 17.45
CA THR A 504 -4.86 42.89 17.31
C THR A 504 -4.10 41.59 17.10
N LEU A 505 -3.31 41.52 16.03
CA LEU A 505 -2.53 40.33 15.66
C LEU A 505 -1.18 40.34 16.41
N PRO A 506 -0.95 39.42 17.38
CA PRO A 506 0.27 39.44 18.21
C PRO A 506 1.55 39.21 17.39
N LYS A 507 1.48 38.35 16.38
CA LYS A 507 2.64 37.92 15.57
C LYS A 507 3.01 38.85 14.43
N SER A 508 2.16 39.83 14.10
CA SER A 508 2.36 40.76 12.97
C SER A 508 2.75 42.19 13.43
N GLY A 509 3.52 42.28 14.49
CA GLY A 509 3.97 43.60 14.98
C GLY A 509 2.86 44.52 15.52
N GLY A 510 1.74 43.95 15.99
CA GLY A 510 0.61 44.69 16.52
C GLY A 510 -0.36 45.24 15.45
N ARG A 511 -0.36 44.72 14.23
CA ARG A 511 -1.36 45.07 13.21
C ARG A 511 -2.76 44.84 13.76
N THR A 512 -3.62 45.83 13.63
CA THR A 512 -5.03 45.73 13.98
C THR A 512 -5.87 45.49 12.73
N LEU A 513 -6.86 44.62 12.84
CA LEU A 513 -7.84 44.36 11.82
C LEU A 513 -9.22 44.58 12.37
N ASP A 514 -10.07 45.19 11.56
CA ASP A 514 -11.48 45.37 11.85
C ASP A 514 -12.30 44.43 10.99
N PHE A 515 -13.15 43.61 11.62
CA PHE A 515 -14.00 42.61 10.95
C PHE A 515 -15.46 42.94 11.14
N ASP A 516 -16.27 42.67 10.16
CA ASP A 516 -17.71 42.84 10.23
C ASP A 516 -18.45 41.75 9.39
N CYS A 517 -19.78 41.74 9.51
CA CYS A 517 -20.64 40.80 8.79
C CYS A 517 -21.93 41.48 8.37
N PHE A 518 -22.34 41.37 7.10
CA PHE A 518 -23.61 41.82 6.56
C PHE A 518 -24.70 40.78 6.88
N SER A 519 -24.94 40.57 8.19
CA SER A 519 -25.96 39.66 8.68
C SER A 519 -26.81 40.35 9.75
N HIS A 520 -28.11 40.45 9.51
CA HIS A 520 -29.07 40.97 10.48
C HIS A 520 -29.09 40.13 11.76
N GLU A 521 -28.94 38.82 11.64
CA GLU A 521 -28.87 37.92 12.80
C GLU A 521 -27.63 38.20 13.65
N PHE A 522 -26.48 38.49 13.04
CA PHE A 522 -25.27 38.87 13.78
C PHE A 522 -25.49 40.16 14.58
N ARG A 523 -26.17 41.20 14.01
CA ARG A 523 -26.48 42.45 14.67
C ARG A 523 -27.39 42.27 15.88
N ARG A 524 -28.36 41.34 15.83
CA ARG A 524 -29.23 40.98 16.95
C ARG A 524 -28.47 40.49 18.18
N HIS A 525 -27.26 39.94 18.00
CA HIS A 525 -26.40 39.41 19.03
C HIS A 525 -25.29 40.41 19.45
N ALA A 526 -25.50 41.70 19.32
CA ALA A 526 -24.51 42.76 19.65
C ALA A 526 -24.03 42.70 21.10
N SER A 527 -24.82 42.19 22.04
CA SER A 527 -24.47 42.04 23.45
C SER A 527 -23.66 40.76 23.75
N VAL A 528 -23.56 39.86 22.79
CA VAL A 528 -22.84 38.59 22.94
C VAL A 528 -21.33 38.84 22.86
N ARG A 529 -20.56 38.12 23.68
CA ARG A 529 -19.10 38.14 23.58
C ARG A 529 -18.64 37.10 22.54
N TRP A 530 -17.80 37.56 21.61
CA TRP A 530 -17.32 36.78 20.48
C TRP A 530 -15.85 36.47 20.61
N THR A 531 -15.47 35.21 20.44
CA THR A 531 -14.10 34.76 20.11
C THR A 531 -13.94 34.81 18.61
N VAL A 532 -12.89 35.42 18.11
CA VAL A 532 -12.62 35.48 16.66
C VAL A 532 -11.59 34.41 16.30
N ILE A 533 -11.91 33.62 15.28
CA ILE A 533 -11.03 32.61 14.69
C ILE A 533 -10.61 33.13 13.32
N TYR A 534 -9.33 33.25 13.07
CA TYR A 534 -8.78 33.81 11.84
C TYR A 534 -7.60 32.98 11.33
N ASP A 535 -7.28 33.11 10.05
CA ASP A 535 -6.05 32.57 9.48
C ASP A 535 -4.97 33.67 9.42
N PRO A 536 -3.82 33.52 10.11
CA PRO A 536 -2.75 34.52 10.07
C PRO A 536 -2.20 34.83 8.67
N ASP A 537 -2.29 33.86 7.75
CA ASP A 537 -1.77 33.99 6.38
C ASP A 537 -2.83 34.51 5.39
N ASP A 538 -4.12 34.39 5.72
CA ASP A 538 -5.25 34.89 4.92
C ASP A 538 -6.30 35.54 5.84
N THR A 539 -6.17 36.85 6.06
CA THR A 539 -7.05 37.61 6.93
C THR A 539 -8.32 38.09 6.26
N SER A 540 -8.58 37.71 5.01
CA SER A 540 -9.76 38.15 4.25
C SER A 540 -11.08 37.69 4.88
N VAL A 541 -11.07 36.54 5.57
CA VAL A 541 -12.23 35.98 6.26
C VAL A 541 -11.85 35.57 7.67
N ALA A 542 -12.72 35.85 8.63
CA ALA A 542 -12.62 35.36 10.01
C ALA A 542 -13.97 34.75 10.44
N LEU A 543 -13.98 34.07 11.57
CA LEU A 543 -15.17 33.45 12.13
C LEU A 543 -15.40 33.97 13.55
N ALA A 544 -16.54 34.59 13.82
CA ALA A 544 -16.98 34.88 15.17
C ALA A 544 -17.73 33.70 15.76
N VAL A 545 -17.34 33.26 16.94
CA VAL A 545 -18.04 32.20 17.69
C VAL A 545 -18.33 32.69 19.10
N ASN A 546 -19.53 32.36 19.65
CA ASN A 546 -19.85 32.63 21.04
C ASN A 546 -19.15 31.63 21.98
N GLU A 547 -19.31 31.79 23.29
CA GLU A 547 -18.65 30.95 24.29
C GLU A 547 -19.02 29.47 24.16
N ASP A 548 -20.28 29.18 23.89
CA ASP A 548 -20.81 27.81 23.73
C ASP A 548 -20.64 27.25 22.31
N GLU A 549 -20.04 28.02 21.38
CA GLU A 549 -19.89 27.68 19.96
C GLU A 549 -21.20 27.34 19.23
N THR A 550 -22.35 27.74 19.79
CA THR A 550 -23.69 27.52 19.22
C THR A 550 -24.02 28.55 18.12
N LEU A 551 -23.45 29.74 18.21
CA LEU A 551 -23.57 30.81 17.23
C LEU A 551 -22.26 31.01 16.50
N ARG A 552 -22.33 31.04 15.17
CA ARG A 552 -21.17 31.19 14.30
C ARG A 552 -21.51 32.12 13.14
N PHE A 553 -20.64 33.12 12.92
CA PHE A 553 -20.81 34.07 11.82
C PHE A 553 -19.49 34.25 11.09
N ALA A 554 -19.50 34.08 9.77
CA ALA A 554 -18.37 34.44 8.92
C ALA A 554 -18.26 35.96 8.86
N LEU A 555 -17.06 36.46 9.15
CA LEU A 555 -16.73 37.88 9.14
C LEU A 555 -15.86 38.19 7.94
N GLU A 556 -16.08 39.33 7.32
CA GLU A 556 -15.23 39.90 6.28
C GLU A 556 -14.32 40.97 6.89
N GLU A 557 -13.08 41.11 6.41
CA GLU A 557 -12.21 42.26 6.78
C GLU A 557 -12.89 43.55 6.30
N LYS A 558 -12.99 44.51 7.19
CA LYS A 558 -13.73 45.76 6.90
C LYS A 558 -12.98 46.55 5.86
N HIS A 559 -13.68 46.96 4.82
CA HIS A 559 -13.13 47.80 3.76
C HIS A 559 -12.74 49.17 4.32
N VAL A 560 -11.52 49.62 4.03
CA VAL A 560 -11.02 50.95 4.40
C VAL A 560 -11.15 51.86 3.18
N GLN A 561 -12.13 52.78 3.25
CA GLN A 561 -12.37 53.72 2.17
C GLN A 561 -11.41 54.94 2.28
N PRO A 562 -10.71 55.30 1.19
CA PRO A 562 -9.91 56.54 1.18
C PRO A 562 -10.78 57.78 1.42
N MET A 563 -10.30 58.68 2.29
CA MET A 563 -10.98 59.96 2.55
C MET A 563 -10.91 60.88 1.31
N ALA A 564 -9.76 60.92 0.66
CA ALA A 564 -9.57 61.78 -0.53
C ALA A 564 -10.30 61.17 -1.74
N LEU A 565 -11.15 61.95 -2.40
CA LEU A 565 -11.93 61.50 -3.55
C LEU A 565 -11.04 61.04 -4.72
N ILE A 566 -9.86 61.62 -4.87
CA ILE A 566 -8.94 61.26 -5.96
C ILE A 566 -8.32 59.85 -5.78
N GLU A 567 -8.35 59.31 -4.55
CA GLU A 567 -7.80 57.99 -4.21
C GLU A 567 -8.87 56.88 -4.29
N ARG A 568 -10.15 57.26 -4.48
CA ARG A 568 -11.28 56.34 -4.52
C ARG A 568 -11.36 55.62 -5.86
N THR A 569 -11.78 54.40 -5.78
CA THR A 569 -12.05 53.53 -6.91
C THR A 569 -13.55 53.23 -7.06
N GLU A 570 -13.97 52.66 -8.18
CA GLU A 570 -15.34 52.19 -8.34
C GLU A 570 -15.77 51.14 -7.29
N GLY A 571 -14.83 50.32 -6.82
CA GLY A 571 -15.01 49.37 -5.73
C GLY A 571 -15.41 50.02 -4.41
N ASP A 572 -14.86 51.19 -4.10
CA ASP A 572 -15.19 51.94 -2.88
C ASP A 572 -16.61 52.43 -2.88
N ALA A 573 -17.08 52.94 -4.04
CA ALA A 573 -18.48 53.38 -4.19
C ALA A 573 -19.44 52.20 -4.04
N ALA A 574 -19.17 51.08 -4.68
CA ALA A 574 -19.97 49.86 -4.57
C ALA A 574 -20.05 49.35 -3.12
N HIS A 575 -18.90 49.35 -2.41
CA HIS A 575 -18.88 48.93 -1.00
C HIS A 575 -19.67 49.86 -0.11
N LEU A 576 -19.54 51.18 -0.28
CA LEU A 576 -20.33 52.18 0.44
C LEU A 576 -21.84 51.98 0.21
N GLN A 577 -22.23 51.71 -1.05
CA GLN A 577 -23.63 51.44 -1.38
C GLN A 577 -24.13 50.15 -0.67
N ARG A 578 -23.34 49.08 -0.67
CA ARG A 578 -23.67 47.83 0.05
C ARG A 578 -23.89 48.06 1.55
N VAL A 579 -23.07 48.93 2.20
CA VAL A 579 -23.24 49.30 3.61
C VAL A 579 -24.55 50.07 3.81
N ARG A 580 -24.86 51.08 2.95
CA ARG A 580 -26.09 51.83 3.01
C ARG A 580 -27.34 50.96 2.85
N ASP A 581 -27.34 50.12 1.84
CA ASP A 581 -28.45 49.22 1.58
C ASP A 581 -28.70 48.28 2.76
N PHE A 582 -27.63 47.74 3.36
CA PHE A 582 -27.74 46.89 4.55
C PHE A 582 -28.31 47.64 5.74
N ASN A 583 -27.81 48.86 6.04
CA ASN A 583 -28.31 49.67 7.14
C ASN A 583 -29.76 50.04 6.94
N HIS A 584 -30.16 50.45 5.72
CA HIS A 584 -31.56 50.76 5.39
C HIS A 584 -32.48 49.54 5.57
N ALA A 585 -32.03 48.36 5.12
CA ALA A 585 -32.78 47.12 5.31
C ALA A 585 -32.92 46.74 6.79
N GLU A 586 -31.90 47.03 7.62
CA GLU A 586 -31.96 46.79 9.06
C GLU A 586 -32.92 47.77 9.75
N GLU A 587 -32.86 49.05 9.39
CA GLU A 587 -33.79 50.08 9.88
C GLU A 587 -35.25 49.73 9.52
N GLN A 588 -35.49 49.32 8.27
CA GLN A 588 -36.83 48.91 7.82
C GLN A 588 -37.32 47.69 8.60
N ARG A 589 -36.45 46.67 8.78
CA ARG A 589 -36.79 45.47 9.55
C ARG A 589 -37.18 45.79 11.00
N ILE A 590 -36.46 46.73 11.63
CA ILE A 590 -36.77 47.20 13.00
C ILE A 590 -38.11 47.94 13.00
N ALA A 591 -38.33 48.89 12.06
CA ALA A 591 -39.57 49.60 11.92
C ALA A 591 -40.76 48.69 11.72
N ASP A 592 -40.66 47.70 10.82
CA ASP A 592 -41.68 46.67 10.56
C ASP A 592 -41.99 45.85 11.82
N THR A 593 -40.98 45.54 12.62
CA THR A 593 -41.16 44.81 13.89
C THR A 593 -41.99 45.61 14.86
N PHE A 594 -41.72 46.91 15.00
CA PHE A 594 -42.50 47.77 15.89
C PHE A 594 -43.92 48.09 15.34
N ALA A 595 -44.04 48.24 14.03
CA ALA A 595 -45.34 48.39 13.38
C ALA A 595 -46.26 47.16 13.59
N ALA A 596 -45.68 45.96 13.56
CA ALA A 596 -46.41 44.70 13.78
C ALA A 596 -46.96 44.56 15.22
N ILE A 597 -46.35 45.21 16.20
CA ILE A 597 -46.82 45.24 17.61
C ILE A 597 -47.55 46.53 17.97
N ASP A 598 -47.89 47.35 16.99
CA ASP A 598 -48.63 48.59 17.12
C ASP A 598 -47.98 49.56 18.13
N THR A 599 -46.67 49.74 18.04
CA THR A 599 -45.90 50.67 18.87
C THR A 599 -45.20 51.72 18.01
N THR A 600 -44.77 52.80 18.63
CA THR A 600 -44.01 53.88 17.97
C THR A 600 -42.63 53.38 17.51
N ASP A 601 -42.28 53.64 16.27
CA ASP A 601 -40.96 53.29 15.71
C ASP A 601 -39.85 54.04 16.49
N PRO A 602 -38.94 53.31 17.15
CA PRO A 602 -37.88 53.92 17.97
C PRO A 602 -36.82 54.62 17.14
N LEU A 603 -36.72 54.41 15.83
CA LEU A 603 -35.77 55.04 14.93
C LEU A 603 -36.26 56.35 14.33
N ARG A 604 -37.53 56.69 14.44
CA ARG A 604 -38.11 57.97 14.01
C ARG A 604 -38.04 59.02 15.12
N ILE A 605 -36.97 59.79 15.10
CA ILE A 605 -36.85 60.96 15.93
C ILE A 605 -37.59 62.10 15.21
N GLY A 606 -38.80 62.52 15.70
CA GLY A 606 -39.53 63.68 15.17
C GLY A 606 -40.83 63.35 14.39
N GLY A 607 -41.27 62.12 14.29
CA GLY A 607 -42.62 61.78 13.87
C GLY A 607 -43.64 62.07 14.99
N ASP A 608 -44.92 62.32 14.64
CA ASP A 608 -46.00 62.50 15.61
C ASP A 608 -45.84 61.48 16.75
N THR A 609 -45.52 61.99 17.92
CA THR A 609 -45.37 61.23 19.15
C THR A 609 -46.71 60.60 19.51
N ALA A 610 -47.05 59.48 18.90
CA ALA A 610 -47.93 58.55 19.55
C ALA A 610 -47.22 58.07 20.81
N THR A 611 -47.63 58.58 21.92
CA THR A 611 -47.19 58.15 23.23
C THR A 611 -47.27 56.65 23.31
N LEU A 612 -46.15 56.00 23.62
CA LEU A 612 -46.19 54.56 23.98
C LEU A 612 -47.36 54.37 24.94
N PRO A 613 -48.24 53.37 24.73
CA PRO A 613 -49.28 53.08 25.70
C PRO A 613 -48.60 52.64 26.99
N MET A 614 -48.39 53.59 27.86
CA MET A 614 -47.95 53.32 29.22
C MET A 614 -49.13 52.71 29.96
N SER A 615 -48.85 51.67 30.76
CA SER A 615 -49.88 51.21 31.67
C SER A 615 -50.37 52.40 32.51
N PRO A 616 -51.63 52.45 32.90
CA PRO A 616 -52.16 53.56 33.71
C PRO A 616 -51.34 53.84 34.95
N GLU A 617 -50.65 52.83 35.51
CA GLU A 617 -49.80 52.94 36.66
C GLU A 617 -48.49 53.64 36.32
N LEU A 618 -47.85 53.33 35.17
CA LEU A 618 -46.65 53.99 34.69
C LEU A 618 -46.93 55.43 34.24
N GLU A 619 -48.10 55.70 33.72
CA GLU A 619 -48.52 57.04 33.37
C GLU A 619 -48.67 57.96 34.63
N VAL A 620 -49.30 57.41 35.68
CA VAL A 620 -49.41 58.07 36.96
C VAL A 620 -48.03 58.32 37.58
N LEU A 621 -47.13 57.29 37.54
CA LEU A 621 -45.73 57.39 38.05
C LEU A 621 -44.92 58.40 37.26
N SER A 622 -45.07 58.46 35.94
CA SER A 622 -44.36 59.44 35.11
C SER A 622 -44.83 60.86 35.41
N LYS A 623 -46.09 61.06 35.67
CA LYS A 623 -46.61 62.31 36.09
C LYS A 623 -46.17 62.74 37.50
N LEU A 624 -46.02 61.77 38.40
CA LEU A 624 -45.51 61.99 39.74
C LEU A 624 -44.00 62.30 39.77
N LEU A 625 -43.21 61.72 38.85
CA LEU A 625 -41.77 61.97 38.74
C LEU A 625 -41.42 63.32 38.08
N ILE A 626 -42.38 63.99 37.42
CA ILE A 626 -42.20 65.28 36.76
C ILE A 626 -42.68 66.43 37.65
N VAL A 627 -43.28 66.12 38.81
CA VAL A 627 -43.85 67.09 39.75
C VAL A 627 -42.71 67.57 40.70
N ASP A 628 -42.20 68.76 40.46
CA ASP A 628 -41.43 69.44 41.46
C ASP A 628 -42.32 70.36 42.33
N SER A 629 -41.77 70.87 43.45
CA SER A 629 -42.57 71.57 44.43
C SER A 629 -42.96 73.00 44.00
N ASP A 630 -42.51 73.50 42.86
CA ASP A 630 -42.60 74.93 42.51
C ASP A 630 -43.41 75.26 41.21
N GLY A 631 -44.33 74.44 40.81
CA GLY A 631 -45.28 74.78 39.72
C GLY A 631 -44.79 74.46 38.32
N GLN A 632 -44.77 73.33 38.09
CA GLN A 632 -44.42 72.44 37.03
C GLN A 632 -44.83 72.77 35.61
N HIS A 633 -45.88 73.57 35.41
CA HIS A 633 -46.30 73.86 34.06
C HIS A 633 -45.33 74.69 33.24
N LYS A 634 -44.45 75.41 33.87
CA LYS A 634 -43.37 76.16 33.16
C LYS A 634 -42.26 75.27 32.65
N ALA A 635 -41.77 74.40 33.51
CA ALA A 635 -40.76 73.41 33.11
C ALA A 635 -41.23 72.47 32.01
N GLN A 636 -42.52 72.06 32.04
CA GLN A 636 -43.14 71.25 30.99
C GLN A 636 -43.29 71.97 29.65
N LYS A 637 -43.65 73.26 29.69
CA LYS A 637 -43.77 74.11 28.50
C LYS A 637 -42.37 74.44 27.93
N ASP A 638 -41.38 74.68 28.77
CA ASP A 638 -40.02 74.91 28.32
C ASP A 638 -39.39 73.64 27.73
N LYS A 639 -39.68 72.46 28.30
CA LYS A 639 -39.23 71.18 27.76
C LYS A 639 -39.95 70.83 26.44
N ALA A 640 -41.24 71.11 26.32
CA ALA A 640 -41.97 70.91 25.07
C ALA A 640 -41.46 71.85 23.96
N ARG A 641 -41.12 73.12 24.33
CA ARG A 641 -40.55 74.10 23.40
C ARG A 641 -39.11 73.69 22.96
N LEU A 642 -38.26 73.22 23.86
CA LEU A 642 -36.95 72.74 23.57
C LEU A 642 -36.98 71.45 22.69
N LEU A 643 -37.98 70.59 22.92
CA LEU A 643 -38.20 69.42 22.07
C LEU A 643 -38.71 69.84 20.68
N ALA A 644 -39.60 70.83 20.57
CA ALA A 644 -40.01 71.35 19.28
C ALA A 644 -38.91 72.07 18.52
N GLU A 645 -38.08 72.88 19.21
CA GLU A 645 -36.88 73.49 18.63
C GLU A 645 -35.82 72.46 18.21
N ALA A 646 -35.67 71.36 18.94
CA ALA A 646 -34.78 70.24 18.57
C ALA A 646 -35.31 69.45 17.37
N THR A 647 -36.63 69.34 17.20
CA THR A 647 -37.25 68.70 16.03
C THR A 647 -37.16 69.58 14.78
N GLU A 648 -37.27 70.91 14.88
CA GLU A 648 -37.01 71.81 13.74
C GLU A 648 -35.56 71.84 13.27
N THR A 649 -34.61 71.56 14.16
CA THR A 649 -33.19 71.48 13.81
C THR A 649 -32.75 70.10 13.38
N ALA A 650 -33.59 69.10 13.51
CA ALA A 650 -33.25 67.69 13.15
C ALA A 650 -33.58 67.29 11.69
N ASP A 651 -34.22 68.24 10.93
CA ASP A 651 -34.41 68.04 9.48
C ASP A 651 -33.13 68.28 8.63
N VAL A 652 -31.99 68.22 9.26
CA VAL A 652 -30.69 68.17 8.55
C VAL A 652 -30.49 66.72 8.14
N ASP A 653 -30.57 66.48 6.87
CA ASP A 653 -30.33 65.19 6.24
C ASP A 653 -28.93 64.69 6.59
N VAL A 654 -28.84 63.80 7.57
CA VAL A 654 -27.59 63.21 8.05
C VAL A 654 -26.90 62.42 6.95
N SER A 655 -27.60 62.14 5.83
CA SER A 655 -27.05 61.46 4.66
C SER A 655 -26.00 62.28 3.90
N GLU A 656 -25.94 63.61 4.12
CA GLU A 656 -24.94 64.50 3.51
C GLU A 656 -23.63 64.59 4.33
N LEU A 657 -23.59 64.11 5.57
CA LEU A 657 -22.44 64.24 6.46
C LEU A 657 -21.49 63.03 6.47
N TYR A 658 -21.84 61.98 5.75
CA TYR A 658 -20.98 60.78 5.63
C TYR A 658 -20.63 60.46 4.18
#